data_070f6cd5973370c803802fc3fc5aaf4d
#
_entry.id   070f6cd5973370c803802fc3fc5aaf4d
#
_cell.length_a   1.000
_cell.length_b   1.000
_cell.length_c   1.000
_cell.angle_alpha   90.00
_cell.angle_beta   90.00
_cell.angle_gamma   90.00
#
_symmetry.space_group_name_H-M   'P 1'
#
loop_
_entity.id
_entity.type
_entity.pdbx_description
1 polymer ?
#
loop_
_entity_poly.entity_id
_entity_poly.type
_entity_poly.pdbx_seq_one_letter_code
_entity_poly.pdbx_strand_id
1 'polypeptide(L)'
;MRIRTLFTTLGLLCSLTLVAQQQREITLPEVTSGFFAAHGAGNGFRSLPDGKHYTLISDDYQRIVKYEYATGRAIDTLFDIAKARECDIKAIWDYDIAPSGHHILIYTDIKPIYRRSYTLRATHYDVRRNLCEPLTEGEIMIPTFSPDGRMVAFVRDNNIFIKKFDFNSEVQVTTDGKRNEIINGTTDWVYEEEFSTTRLMEWSPQSDFLAFVRSDESHVKAYSMPIYGDDLYPTEYVYKYPKVGEQNSTVSLLLYNLDLKRTDRVDLPLDADGYIPRIAFTGWGSDLAAITFNRLQNDLKVYRINPKSRTPRLTLREQDPRYINNEFINSMRFVPDGIVMLSERDGSTQLYKYGTNGALQKRLTQGNWDIINFYGCDSEGNVYYQAADQTPTQRRVLKTTPRGKTTVLAGEAGINRASFTQDYSYFINSYSNAKTPAITTIRTTKEGKVIRTLEDNAQLVTKLKGYDYNDKEFFTIEVAPGRTLHGWMIRPPHFDANKRYPTVMHQYSGPDSQEVLDQFYIGWEYALAQAGYVVVCVDGRGTGGRGTEWRKCTYRELGLRESSDQIAAAEALPKQFNYIDGSRIAIFGWSFGGYNTLMSLCRGKVFRAGVAVAPVTDWRFYDTVYTERFMATPQVNNKGYEASSVLSIAHNLHGDLLVIHGTADDNVHLQNTMRLATELVKADIPFEMATYTDKDHSIYGGNNRQHLYSRIIEFLDRKLK
;
A
#
# COMPACT_ATOMS: atom_id res chain seq x y z
N MET A 1 -5.71 -37.22 -90.60
CA MET A 1 -4.53 -37.05 -89.70
C MET A 1 -4.96 -36.25 -88.52
N ARG A 2 -5.22 -36.89 -87.39
CA ARG A 2 -5.72 -36.24 -86.17
C ARG A 2 -4.60 -36.33 -85.08
N ILE A 3 -4.11 -35.14 -84.68
CA ILE A 3 -3.14 -35.01 -83.61
C ILE A 3 -3.91 -34.81 -82.27
N ARG A 4 -3.72 -35.74 -81.32
CA ARG A 4 -4.24 -35.62 -79.93
C ARG A 4 -3.23 -34.92 -79.12
N THR A 5 -3.61 -33.76 -78.53
CA THR A 5 -2.84 -33.03 -77.56
C THR A 5 -3.15 -33.54 -76.12
N LEU A 6 -2.14 -34.05 -75.46
CA LEU A 6 -2.21 -34.50 -74.06
C LEU A 6 -2.00 -33.29 -73.18
N PHE A 7 -2.99 -32.95 -72.34
CA PHE A 7 -2.82 -31.98 -71.21
C PHE A 7 -2.42 -32.75 -69.95
N THR A 8 -1.20 -32.52 -69.53
CA THR A 8 -0.71 -32.93 -68.16
C THR A 8 -1.00 -31.84 -67.18
N THR A 9 -1.96 -32.04 -66.29
CA THR A 9 -2.24 -31.18 -65.14
C THR A 9 -1.25 -31.48 -63.99
N LEU A 10 -0.31 -30.56 -63.73
CA LEU A 10 0.58 -30.62 -62.63
C LEU A 10 -0.15 -30.02 -61.43
N GLY A 11 -0.61 -30.87 -60.48
CA GLY A 11 -1.20 -30.45 -59.23
C GLY A 11 -0.10 -29.99 -58.28
N LEU A 12 -0.02 -28.67 -58.01
CA LEU A 12 0.81 -28.11 -56.95
C LEU A 12 0.11 -28.35 -55.59
N LEU A 13 0.52 -29.36 -54.82
CA LEU A 13 0.19 -29.46 -53.41
C LEU A 13 1.00 -28.42 -52.64
N CYS A 14 0.40 -27.26 -52.34
CA CYS A 14 0.89 -26.37 -51.30
C CYS A 14 0.62 -27.04 -49.94
N SER A 15 1.58 -27.74 -49.38
CA SER A 15 1.61 -28.12 -47.99
C SER A 15 1.82 -26.82 -47.16
N LEU A 16 0.73 -26.25 -46.67
CA LEU A 16 0.78 -25.26 -45.60
C LEU A 16 1.34 -25.96 -44.33
N THR A 17 2.64 -25.95 -44.17
CA THR A 17 3.24 -26.20 -42.85
C THR A 17 2.81 -25.04 -41.97
N LEU A 18 1.80 -25.26 -41.13
CA LEU A 18 1.59 -24.45 -39.92
C LEU A 18 2.87 -24.62 -39.09
N VAL A 19 3.79 -23.67 -39.22
CA VAL A 19 4.84 -23.50 -38.24
C VAL A 19 4.10 -23.05 -36.98
N ALA A 20 3.86 -23.97 -36.08
CA ALA A 20 3.43 -23.61 -34.74
C ALA A 20 4.45 -22.60 -34.22
N GLN A 21 4.03 -21.36 -34.06
CA GLN A 21 4.88 -20.32 -33.52
C GLN A 21 5.31 -20.79 -32.14
N GLN A 22 6.60 -21.11 -31.96
CA GLN A 22 7.13 -21.56 -30.68
C GLN A 22 6.88 -20.46 -29.65
N GLN A 23 6.13 -20.76 -28.62
CA GLN A 23 5.87 -19.80 -27.53
C GLN A 23 7.19 -19.43 -26.87
N ARG A 24 7.30 -18.17 -26.46
CA ARG A 24 8.49 -17.61 -25.80
C ARG A 24 8.45 -17.90 -24.30
N GLU A 25 9.62 -17.98 -23.71
CA GLU A 25 9.77 -18.00 -22.26
C GLU A 25 9.55 -16.59 -21.68
N ILE A 26 8.96 -16.51 -20.48
CA ILE A 26 8.93 -15.28 -19.68
C ILE A 26 10.32 -15.06 -19.09
N THR A 27 10.93 -13.93 -19.42
CA THR A 27 12.30 -13.62 -19.00
C THR A 27 12.32 -12.66 -17.80
N LEU A 28 13.39 -12.73 -17.03
CA LEU A 28 13.57 -11.85 -15.87
C LEU A 28 13.63 -10.36 -16.26
N PRO A 29 14.28 -9.90 -17.35
CA PRO A 29 14.19 -8.52 -17.81
C PRO A 29 12.77 -8.05 -18.09
N GLU A 30 11.93 -8.91 -18.71
CA GLU A 30 10.54 -8.56 -19.02
C GLU A 30 9.70 -8.34 -17.74
N VAL A 31 9.82 -9.24 -16.75
CA VAL A 31 9.05 -9.09 -15.49
C VAL A 31 9.53 -7.92 -14.65
N THR A 32 10.82 -7.59 -14.67
CA THR A 32 11.37 -6.48 -13.88
C THR A 32 11.21 -5.11 -14.53
N SER A 33 10.99 -5.05 -15.85
CA SER A 33 10.70 -3.80 -16.57
C SER A 33 9.23 -3.40 -16.58
N GLY A 34 8.33 -4.22 -16.01
CA GLY A 34 6.90 -3.98 -16.08
C GLY A 34 6.25 -4.31 -17.43
N PHE A 35 6.92 -5.09 -18.28
CA PHE A 35 6.45 -5.44 -19.62
C PHE A 35 5.07 -6.13 -19.63
N PHE A 36 4.71 -6.82 -18.54
CA PHE A 36 3.42 -7.48 -18.34
C PHE A 36 2.48 -6.69 -17.41
N ALA A 37 2.78 -5.42 -17.13
CA ALA A 37 1.90 -4.59 -16.31
C ALA A 37 0.56 -4.34 -17.01
N ALA A 38 -0.54 -4.53 -16.28
CA ALA A 38 -1.86 -4.18 -16.76
C ALA A 38 -2.09 -2.66 -16.62
N HIS A 39 -2.75 -2.07 -17.61
CA HIS A 39 -3.14 -0.66 -17.59
C HIS A 39 -4.42 -0.46 -16.76
N GLY A 40 -4.56 0.75 -16.17
CA GLY A 40 -5.75 1.16 -15.42
C GLY A 40 -6.66 2.12 -16.19
N ALA A 41 -7.44 2.92 -15.46
CA ALA A 41 -8.38 3.89 -16.05
C ALA A 41 -7.71 5.07 -16.79
N GLY A 42 -6.41 5.26 -16.65
CA GLY A 42 -5.64 6.40 -17.17
C GLY A 42 -4.88 7.15 -16.08
N ASN A 43 -4.07 8.12 -16.46
CA ASN A 43 -3.20 8.86 -15.55
C ASN A 43 -3.95 9.99 -14.84
N GLY A 44 -3.59 10.29 -13.58
CA GLY A 44 -4.08 11.45 -12.85
C GLY A 44 -5.61 11.48 -12.66
N PHE A 45 -6.25 10.32 -12.51
CA PHE A 45 -7.70 10.23 -12.34
C PHE A 45 -8.19 11.04 -11.15
N ARG A 46 -9.17 11.94 -11.38
CA ARG A 46 -9.87 12.72 -10.35
C ARG A 46 -11.37 12.73 -10.63
N SER A 47 -12.18 12.26 -9.68
CA SER A 47 -13.64 12.48 -9.72
C SER A 47 -13.95 13.94 -9.37
N LEU A 48 -14.80 14.60 -10.16
CA LEU A 48 -15.20 15.97 -9.87
C LEU A 48 -16.35 16.02 -8.85
N PRO A 49 -16.45 17.14 -8.09
CA PRO A 49 -17.48 17.29 -7.05
C PRO A 49 -18.93 17.21 -7.54
N ASP A 50 -19.16 17.40 -8.83
CA ASP A 50 -20.51 17.35 -9.42
C ASP A 50 -21.09 15.92 -9.57
N GLY A 51 -20.28 14.88 -9.24
CA GLY A 51 -20.67 13.48 -9.32
C GLY A 51 -20.92 12.96 -10.74
N LYS A 52 -20.79 13.81 -11.76
CA LYS A 52 -21.08 13.49 -13.17
C LYS A 52 -19.85 13.38 -14.04
N HIS A 53 -18.75 13.98 -13.61
CA HIS A 53 -17.57 14.10 -14.42
C HIS A 53 -16.31 13.65 -13.66
N TYR A 54 -15.30 13.27 -14.44
CA TYR A 54 -13.94 12.98 -13.97
C TYR A 54 -12.92 13.59 -14.92
N THR A 55 -11.69 13.69 -14.47
CA THR A 55 -10.57 14.19 -15.27
C THR A 55 -9.46 13.17 -15.33
N LEU A 56 -8.70 13.21 -16.43
CA LEU A 56 -7.48 12.45 -16.66
C LEU A 56 -6.40 13.37 -17.24
N ILE A 57 -5.16 13.04 -16.99
CA ILE A 57 -4.03 13.56 -17.74
C ILE A 57 -3.97 12.78 -19.08
N SER A 58 -3.80 13.50 -20.20
CA SER A 58 -3.63 12.87 -21.51
C SER A 58 -2.33 12.04 -21.57
N ASP A 59 -2.29 11.04 -22.46
CA ASP A 59 -1.17 10.11 -22.59
C ASP A 59 0.18 10.79 -22.93
N ASP A 60 0.11 11.96 -23.58
CA ASP A 60 1.27 12.81 -23.86
C ASP A 60 1.68 13.72 -22.69
N TYR A 61 0.96 13.64 -21.56
CA TYR A 61 1.17 14.46 -20.34
C TYR A 61 1.05 15.98 -20.56
N GLN A 62 0.31 16.41 -21.62
CA GLN A 62 0.19 17.82 -22.01
C GLN A 62 -1.12 18.47 -21.59
N ARG A 63 -2.16 17.67 -21.29
CA ARG A 63 -3.52 18.19 -21.09
C ARG A 63 -4.20 17.52 -19.89
N ILE A 64 -5.10 18.29 -19.24
CA ILE A 64 -6.08 17.77 -18.29
C ILE A 64 -7.43 17.75 -18.99
N VAL A 65 -7.95 16.56 -19.27
CA VAL A 65 -9.17 16.34 -20.05
C VAL A 65 -10.31 15.92 -19.14
N LYS A 66 -11.48 16.55 -19.32
CA LYS A 66 -12.71 16.26 -18.58
C LYS A 66 -13.58 15.29 -19.35
N TYR A 67 -14.07 14.27 -18.64
CA TYR A 67 -14.91 13.19 -19.16
C TYR A 67 -16.24 13.12 -18.41
N GLU A 68 -17.29 12.61 -19.08
CA GLU A 68 -18.60 12.36 -18.48
C GLU A 68 -18.72 10.88 -18.06
N TYR A 69 -19.14 10.58 -16.83
CA TYR A 69 -19.32 9.21 -16.35
C TYR A 69 -20.39 8.44 -17.12
N ALA A 70 -21.52 9.09 -17.45
CA ALA A 70 -22.64 8.44 -18.13
C ALA A 70 -22.29 7.90 -19.52
N THR A 71 -21.36 8.52 -20.23
CA THR A 71 -20.97 8.15 -21.59
C THR A 71 -19.50 7.70 -21.70
N GLY A 72 -18.68 8.06 -20.72
CA GLY A 72 -17.22 7.88 -20.76
C GLY A 72 -16.53 8.68 -21.88
N ARG A 73 -17.18 9.73 -22.40
CA ARG A 73 -16.63 10.57 -23.48
C ARG A 73 -15.93 11.78 -22.92
N ALA A 74 -14.87 12.20 -23.60
CA ALA A 74 -14.25 13.49 -23.38
C ALA A 74 -15.24 14.60 -23.79
N ILE A 75 -15.42 15.61 -22.93
CA ILE A 75 -16.36 16.71 -23.14
C ILE A 75 -15.69 18.07 -23.11
N ASP A 76 -14.51 18.19 -22.44
CA ASP A 76 -13.79 19.44 -22.32
C ASP A 76 -12.31 19.20 -22.03
N THR A 77 -11.49 20.24 -22.24
CA THR A 77 -10.08 20.27 -21.82
C THR A 77 -9.92 21.44 -20.84
N LEU A 78 -9.68 21.08 -19.56
CA LEU A 78 -9.57 22.07 -18.49
C LEU A 78 -8.23 22.81 -18.49
N PHE A 79 -7.18 22.16 -19.00
CA PHE A 79 -5.84 22.73 -19.13
C PHE A 79 -5.12 22.12 -20.34
N ASP A 80 -4.37 22.95 -21.06
CA ASP A 80 -3.56 22.57 -22.21
C ASP A 80 -2.28 23.41 -22.19
N ILE A 81 -1.12 22.77 -22.01
CA ILE A 81 0.18 23.45 -21.94
C ILE A 81 0.41 24.35 -23.15
N ALA A 82 0.03 23.88 -24.35
CA ALA A 82 0.26 24.64 -25.61
C ALA A 82 -0.63 25.88 -25.74
N LYS A 83 -1.73 25.98 -24.98
CA LYS A 83 -2.70 27.09 -25.06
C LYS A 83 -2.66 28.02 -23.85
N ALA A 84 -2.11 27.57 -22.72
CA ALA A 84 -1.99 28.37 -21.52
C ALA A 84 -0.93 29.47 -21.73
N ARG A 85 -1.24 30.68 -21.24
CA ARG A 85 -0.32 31.80 -21.33
C ARG A 85 0.75 31.72 -20.26
N GLU A 86 1.96 32.15 -20.58
CA GLU A 86 3.10 32.21 -19.67
C GLU A 86 3.42 30.85 -19.00
N CYS A 87 3.18 29.75 -19.73
CA CYS A 87 3.35 28.39 -19.24
C CYS A 87 4.69 27.83 -19.73
N ASP A 88 5.59 27.54 -18.79
CA ASP A 88 6.89 26.93 -19.04
C ASP A 88 6.95 25.44 -18.66
N ILE A 89 5.81 24.87 -18.26
CA ILE A 89 5.68 23.45 -17.90
C ILE A 89 5.94 22.58 -19.13
N LYS A 90 6.75 21.54 -18.98
CA LYS A 90 7.05 20.59 -20.08
C LYS A 90 6.12 19.38 -20.08
N ALA A 91 5.71 18.93 -18.90
CA ALA A 91 4.80 17.80 -18.72
C ALA A 91 4.10 17.91 -17.36
N ILE A 92 2.86 17.44 -17.30
CA ILE A 92 2.06 17.36 -16.07
C ILE A 92 2.42 16.08 -15.37
N TRP A 93 2.96 16.17 -14.14
CA TRP A 93 3.17 14.96 -13.33
C TRP A 93 1.87 14.59 -12.58
N ASP A 94 1.26 15.56 -11.92
CA ASP A 94 -0.03 15.46 -11.24
C ASP A 94 -0.66 16.84 -11.09
N TYR A 95 -1.88 16.93 -10.57
CA TYR A 95 -2.59 18.21 -10.44
C TYR A 95 -3.67 18.15 -9.36
N ASP A 96 -4.12 19.31 -8.87
CA ASP A 96 -5.33 19.47 -8.08
C ASP A 96 -6.20 20.59 -8.62
N ILE A 97 -7.53 20.42 -8.54
CA ILE A 97 -8.52 21.39 -8.99
C ILE A 97 -9.18 22.02 -7.76
N ALA A 98 -9.20 23.34 -7.68
CA ALA A 98 -9.92 24.05 -6.62
C ALA A 98 -11.40 23.68 -6.62
N PRO A 99 -12.08 23.63 -5.47
CA PRO A 99 -13.52 23.36 -5.39
C PRO A 99 -14.37 24.29 -6.26
N SER A 100 -13.92 25.51 -6.46
CA SER A 100 -14.55 26.49 -7.35
C SER A 100 -14.42 26.19 -8.85
N GLY A 101 -13.47 25.30 -9.24
CA GLY A 101 -13.11 25.01 -10.63
C GLY A 101 -12.34 26.15 -11.34
N HIS A 102 -12.01 27.24 -10.64
CA HIS A 102 -11.36 28.42 -11.25
C HIS A 102 -9.85 28.43 -11.16
N HIS A 103 -9.27 27.58 -10.33
CA HIS A 103 -7.85 27.43 -10.11
C HIS A 103 -7.44 25.98 -10.20
N ILE A 104 -6.31 25.71 -10.85
CA ILE A 104 -5.70 24.38 -10.93
C ILE A 104 -4.25 24.52 -10.46
N LEU A 105 -3.79 23.63 -9.59
CA LEU A 105 -2.39 23.45 -9.29
C LEU A 105 -1.83 22.33 -10.15
N ILE A 106 -0.71 22.56 -10.80
CA ILE A 106 -0.03 21.59 -11.64
C ILE A 106 1.33 21.32 -11.00
N TYR A 107 1.64 20.06 -10.82
CA TYR A 107 2.82 19.59 -10.09
C TYR A 107 3.91 19.10 -11.03
N THR A 108 5.12 19.56 -10.76
CA THR A 108 6.35 19.19 -11.48
C THR A 108 7.51 19.00 -10.49
N ASP A 109 8.65 18.52 -10.99
CA ASP A 109 9.92 18.41 -10.23
C ASP A 109 9.79 17.64 -8.90
N ILE A 110 9.13 16.48 -8.97
CA ILE A 110 8.89 15.64 -7.80
C ILE A 110 10.20 15.04 -7.29
N LYS A 111 10.47 15.23 -6.00
CA LYS A 111 11.63 14.63 -5.31
C LYS A 111 11.14 13.84 -4.10
N PRO A 112 11.20 12.51 -4.12
CA PRO A 112 10.83 11.69 -2.98
C PRO A 112 11.67 12.03 -1.74
N ILE A 113 11.05 12.00 -0.57
CA ILE A 113 11.72 12.12 0.74
C ILE A 113 11.76 10.75 1.41
N TYR A 114 10.59 10.13 1.63
CA TYR A 114 10.40 8.79 2.14
C TYR A 114 9.43 8.02 1.23
N ARG A 115 8.79 7.00 1.74
CA ARG A 115 7.89 6.12 0.95
C ARG A 115 6.74 6.86 0.28
N ARG A 116 6.19 7.92 0.91
CA ARG A 116 4.98 8.63 0.46
C ARG A 116 5.18 10.14 0.32
N SER A 117 6.06 10.71 1.12
CA SER A 117 6.33 12.14 1.10
C SER A 117 7.30 12.51 -0.02
N TYR A 118 7.09 13.69 -0.55
CA TYR A 118 7.93 14.28 -1.59
C TYR A 118 7.84 15.81 -1.54
N THR A 119 8.87 16.46 -2.07
CA THR A 119 8.78 17.87 -2.46
C THR A 119 8.39 17.96 -3.91
N LEU A 120 7.79 19.09 -4.29
CA LEU A 120 7.35 19.39 -5.64
C LEU A 120 7.47 20.90 -5.94
N ARG A 121 7.48 21.26 -7.22
CA ARG A 121 7.15 22.61 -7.67
C ARG A 121 5.70 22.65 -8.13
N ALA A 122 4.96 23.69 -7.71
CA ALA A 122 3.58 23.90 -8.09
C ALA A 122 3.42 25.14 -8.97
N THR A 123 2.78 24.97 -10.11
CA THR A 123 2.32 26.06 -10.97
C THR A 123 0.82 26.26 -10.74
N HIS A 124 0.43 27.47 -10.44
CA HIS A 124 -0.97 27.89 -10.36
C HIS A 124 -1.46 28.30 -11.76
N TYR A 125 -2.53 27.67 -12.21
CA TYR A 125 -3.23 28.04 -13.44
C TYR A 125 -4.58 28.68 -13.08
N ASP A 126 -4.73 29.95 -13.47
CA ASP A 126 -6.00 30.68 -13.42
C ASP A 126 -6.80 30.37 -14.68
N VAL A 127 -7.86 29.58 -14.54
CA VAL A 127 -8.70 29.10 -15.65
C VAL A 127 -9.38 30.27 -16.38
N ARG A 128 -9.82 31.32 -15.66
CA ARG A 128 -10.52 32.46 -16.25
C ARG A 128 -9.59 33.35 -17.07
N ARG A 129 -8.36 33.53 -16.59
CA ARG A 129 -7.35 34.33 -17.25
C ARG A 129 -6.55 33.57 -18.29
N ASN A 130 -6.67 32.25 -18.31
CA ASN A 130 -5.85 31.31 -19.08
C ASN A 130 -4.34 31.58 -18.86
N LEU A 131 -3.93 31.70 -17.59
CA LEU A 131 -2.60 32.17 -17.19
C LEU A 131 -1.95 31.21 -16.20
N CYS A 132 -0.69 30.87 -16.44
CA CYS A 132 0.16 30.15 -15.51
C CYS A 132 1.06 31.10 -14.73
N GLU A 133 1.17 30.90 -13.42
CA GLU A 133 2.11 31.62 -12.54
C GLU A 133 2.70 30.60 -11.54
N PRO A 134 3.98 30.70 -11.14
CA PRO A 134 4.45 29.89 -10.02
C PRO A 134 3.59 30.12 -8.77
N LEU A 135 3.19 29.05 -8.07
CA LEU A 135 2.43 29.21 -6.81
C LEU A 135 3.25 29.97 -5.78
N THR A 136 4.52 29.60 -5.68
CA THR A 136 5.53 30.20 -4.78
C THR A 136 6.93 29.89 -5.31
N GLU A 137 7.93 30.54 -4.73
CA GLU A 137 9.33 30.20 -5.01
C GLU A 137 9.76 28.93 -4.27
N GLY A 138 10.58 28.11 -4.93
CA GLY A 138 11.17 26.90 -4.36
C GLY A 138 10.25 25.67 -4.38
N GLU A 139 10.67 24.67 -3.63
CA GLU A 139 9.97 23.41 -3.49
C GLU A 139 9.06 23.44 -2.26
N ILE A 140 7.92 22.78 -2.37
CA ILE A 140 6.91 22.72 -1.31
C ILE A 140 6.41 21.29 -1.11
N MET A 141 5.69 21.08 -0.03
CA MET A 141 5.00 19.83 0.30
C MET A 141 3.51 20.09 0.50
N ILE A 142 2.70 19.09 0.22
CA ILE A 142 1.27 18.99 0.56
C ILE A 142 0.41 20.22 0.27
N PRO A 143 0.51 20.88 -0.91
CA PRO A 143 -0.36 22.00 -1.23
C PRO A 143 -1.83 21.59 -1.13
N THR A 144 -2.65 22.41 -0.44
CA THR A 144 -4.04 22.07 -0.12
C THR A 144 -4.93 23.29 -0.30
N PHE A 145 -5.89 23.23 -1.22
CA PHE A 145 -6.86 24.32 -1.44
C PHE A 145 -7.75 24.51 -0.21
N SER A 146 -8.07 25.78 0.07
CA SER A 146 -9.17 26.10 0.97
C SER A 146 -10.52 25.70 0.34
N PRO A 147 -11.57 25.37 1.14
CA PRO A 147 -12.87 24.98 0.63
C PRO A 147 -13.54 26.01 -0.29
N ASP A 148 -13.28 27.31 -0.09
CA ASP A 148 -13.74 28.40 -0.98
C ASP A 148 -12.93 28.51 -2.28
N GLY A 149 -11.80 27.76 -2.39
CA GLY A 149 -10.92 27.72 -3.55
C GLY A 149 -10.11 28.99 -3.79
N ARG A 150 -10.04 29.92 -2.82
CA ARG A 150 -9.36 31.22 -2.96
C ARG A 150 -7.94 31.22 -2.39
N MET A 151 -7.59 30.17 -1.64
CA MET A 151 -6.29 30.05 -0.96
C MET A 151 -5.73 28.65 -1.11
N VAL A 152 -4.40 28.55 -0.94
CA VAL A 152 -3.68 27.28 -0.81
C VAL A 152 -2.78 27.35 0.41
N ALA A 153 -2.93 26.37 1.32
CA ALA A 153 -1.93 26.13 2.37
C ALA A 153 -0.92 25.10 1.87
N PHE A 154 0.35 25.29 2.19
CA PHE A 154 1.45 24.38 1.87
C PHE A 154 2.55 24.45 2.91
N VAL A 155 3.47 23.48 2.88
CA VAL A 155 4.64 23.46 3.76
C VAL A 155 5.90 23.69 2.95
N ARG A 156 6.77 24.55 3.45
CA ARG A 156 8.13 24.81 2.98
C ARG A 156 9.06 24.90 4.20
N ASP A 157 10.15 24.15 4.17
CA ASP A 157 11.12 24.08 5.28
C ASP A 157 10.46 23.85 6.66
N ASN A 158 9.56 22.86 6.73
CA ASN A 158 8.77 22.47 7.90
C ASN A 158 7.86 23.59 8.47
N ASN A 159 7.66 24.67 7.72
CA ASN A 159 6.76 25.76 8.09
C ASN A 159 5.57 25.86 7.15
N ILE A 160 4.41 26.20 7.71
CA ILE A 160 3.16 26.38 6.98
C ILE A 160 3.10 27.79 6.40
N PHE A 161 2.71 27.86 5.13
CA PHE A 161 2.42 29.09 4.40
C PHE A 161 1.02 29.04 3.79
N ILE A 162 0.41 30.20 3.58
CA ILE A 162 -0.86 30.35 2.87
C ILE A 162 -0.68 31.35 1.74
N LYS A 163 -0.92 30.89 0.49
CA LYS A 163 -1.04 31.75 -0.69
C LYS A 163 -2.50 32.15 -0.86
N LYS A 164 -2.74 33.45 -1.05
CA LYS A 164 -4.07 34.04 -1.33
C LYS A 164 -4.08 34.57 -2.77
N PHE A 165 -4.98 34.01 -3.60
CA PHE A 165 -5.00 34.34 -5.04
C PHE A 165 -5.50 35.76 -5.31
N ASP A 166 -6.52 36.24 -4.60
CA ASP A 166 -7.13 37.56 -4.83
C ASP A 166 -6.12 38.71 -4.72
N PHE A 167 -5.12 38.56 -3.88
CA PHE A 167 -4.11 39.59 -3.60
C PHE A 167 -2.71 39.16 -4.04
N ASN A 168 -2.58 38.00 -4.63
CA ASN A 168 -1.29 37.37 -4.96
C ASN A 168 -0.29 37.43 -3.78
N SER A 169 -0.79 37.31 -2.55
CA SER A 169 0.01 37.45 -1.32
C SER A 169 0.27 36.09 -0.67
N GLU A 170 1.44 36.00 -0.03
CA GLU A 170 1.85 34.84 0.76
C GLU A 170 1.99 35.21 2.23
N VAL A 171 1.48 34.40 3.12
CA VAL A 171 1.53 34.59 4.58
C VAL A 171 2.19 33.38 5.21
N GLN A 172 3.24 33.60 5.99
CA GLN A 172 3.84 32.56 6.82
C GLN A 172 3.04 32.40 8.10
N VAL A 173 2.59 31.16 8.38
CA VAL A 173 1.76 30.81 9.55
C VAL A 173 2.60 30.36 10.73
N THR A 174 3.67 29.57 10.47
CA THR A 174 4.60 29.09 11.50
C THR A 174 6.02 29.49 11.16
N THR A 175 6.88 29.68 12.18
CA THR A 175 8.25 30.18 12.03
C THR A 175 9.29 29.33 12.77
N ASP A 176 8.87 28.29 13.47
CA ASP A 176 9.71 27.44 14.30
C ASP A 176 10.08 26.10 13.64
N GLY A 177 9.60 25.87 12.40
CA GLY A 177 9.90 24.67 11.62
C GLY A 177 11.40 24.53 11.35
N LYS A 178 11.95 23.34 11.64
CA LYS A 178 13.37 23.05 11.46
C LYS A 178 13.55 21.53 11.30
N ARG A 179 14.36 21.15 10.31
CA ARG A 179 14.65 19.73 10.02
C ARG A 179 15.23 19.03 11.26
N ASN A 180 14.74 17.84 11.56
CA ASN A 180 15.10 17.01 12.72
C ASN A 180 14.81 17.66 14.09
N GLU A 181 13.97 18.69 14.13
CA GLU A 181 13.55 19.33 15.35
C GLU A 181 12.03 19.58 15.37
N ILE A 182 11.50 20.45 14.49
CA ILE A 182 10.10 20.85 14.51
C ILE A 182 9.48 20.67 13.14
N ILE A 183 8.35 20.00 13.10
CA ILE A 183 7.55 19.78 11.90
C ILE A 183 6.17 20.38 12.11
N ASN A 184 5.68 21.18 11.16
CA ASN A 184 4.35 21.78 11.19
C ASN A 184 3.53 21.32 9.97
N GLY A 185 2.39 20.68 10.19
CA GLY A 185 1.40 20.33 9.17
C GLY A 185 1.71 19.10 8.31
N THR A 186 2.99 18.71 8.19
CA THR A 186 3.43 17.41 7.68
C THR A 186 3.67 16.46 8.84
N THR A 187 4.29 15.30 8.58
CA THR A 187 4.50 14.24 9.57
C THR A 187 5.97 13.88 9.68
N ASP A 188 6.35 13.29 10.82
CA ASP A 188 7.62 12.63 10.99
C ASP A 188 7.64 11.24 10.30
N TRP A 189 8.78 10.55 10.35
CA TRP A 189 8.98 9.29 9.67
C TRP A 189 7.98 8.21 10.12
N VAL A 190 7.72 8.04 11.44
CA VAL A 190 6.82 6.98 11.93
C VAL A 190 5.35 7.23 11.61
N TYR A 191 4.90 8.47 11.58
CA TYR A 191 3.54 8.81 11.16
C TYR A 191 3.34 8.52 9.67
N GLU A 192 4.31 8.88 8.84
CA GLU A 192 4.26 8.59 7.41
C GLU A 192 4.23 7.10 7.15
N GLU A 193 5.16 6.35 7.73
CA GLU A 193 5.30 4.92 7.46
C GLU A 193 4.15 4.13 8.06
N GLU A 194 3.81 4.37 9.35
CA GLU A 194 2.98 3.47 10.12
C GLU A 194 1.51 3.89 10.24
N PHE A 195 1.20 5.18 10.11
CA PHE A 195 -0.19 5.65 10.00
C PHE A 195 -0.59 6.02 8.57
N SER A 196 0.31 5.84 7.59
CA SER A 196 0.08 6.11 6.17
C SER A 196 -0.41 7.54 5.91
N THR A 197 0.10 8.51 6.66
CA THR A 197 -0.26 9.92 6.53
C THR A 197 0.95 10.81 6.36
N THR A 198 0.89 11.74 5.40
CA THR A 198 1.92 12.78 5.15
C THR A 198 1.40 14.17 5.46
N ARG A 199 0.07 14.29 5.71
CA ARG A 199 -0.59 15.57 5.95
C ARG A 199 -1.41 15.52 7.23
N LEU A 200 -1.06 16.40 8.16
CA LEU A 200 -1.83 16.69 9.37
C LEU A 200 -2.17 18.19 9.42
N MET A 201 -2.78 18.66 8.35
CA MET A 201 -3.22 20.03 8.15
C MET A 201 -4.57 20.03 7.41
N GLU A 202 -5.59 20.71 7.99
CA GLU A 202 -6.95 20.71 7.49
C GLU A 202 -7.60 22.10 7.58
N TRP A 203 -8.27 22.51 6.49
CA TRP A 203 -9.08 23.72 6.45
C TRP A 203 -10.44 23.54 7.10
N SER A 204 -10.91 24.56 7.82
CA SER A 204 -12.31 24.62 8.23
C SER A 204 -13.23 24.76 7.01
N PRO A 205 -14.47 24.23 7.06
CA PRO A 205 -15.42 24.33 5.94
C PRO A 205 -15.69 25.77 5.48
N GLN A 206 -15.54 26.76 6.37
CA GLN A 206 -15.73 28.20 6.07
C GLN A 206 -14.42 28.89 5.63
N SER A 207 -13.29 28.16 5.54
CA SER A 207 -11.98 28.69 5.19
C SER A 207 -11.45 29.77 6.17
N ASP A 208 -11.98 29.83 7.39
CA ASP A 208 -11.62 30.83 8.41
C ASP A 208 -10.59 30.30 9.44
N PHE A 209 -10.41 28.99 9.52
CA PHE A 209 -9.40 28.33 10.34
C PHE A 209 -8.57 27.32 9.53
N LEU A 210 -7.29 27.20 9.90
CA LEU A 210 -6.42 26.11 9.51
C LEU A 210 -6.00 25.32 10.76
N ALA A 211 -6.45 24.09 10.88
CA ALA A 211 -6.03 23.18 11.94
C ALA A 211 -4.77 22.43 11.50
N PHE A 212 -3.80 22.25 12.39
CA PHE A 212 -2.61 21.46 12.07
C PHE A 212 -1.99 20.84 13.32
N VAL A 213 -1.26 19.76 13.11
CA VAL A 213 -0.43 19.14 14.15
C VAL A 213 1.00 19.66 14.03
N ARG A 214 1.57 20.04 15.16
CA ARG A 214 2.98 20.36 15.33
C ARG A 214 3.65 19.20 16.05
N SER A 215 4.69 18.65 15.45
CA SER A 215 5.52 17.58 16.01
C SER A 215 6.87 18.13 16.45
N ASP A 216 7.26 17.86 17.68
CA ASP A 216 8.59 18.16 18.19
C ASP A 216 9.37 16.84 18.29
N GLU A 217 10.29 16.65 17.37
CA GLU A 217 11.17 15.47 17.28
C GLU A 217 12.61 15.77 17.78
N SER A 218 12.85 16.93 18.39
CA SER A 218 14.18 17.37 18.81
C SER A 218 14.86 16.35 19.75
N HIS A 219 14.08 15.74 20.62
CA HIS A 219 14.53 14.74 21.60
C HIS A 219 14.52 13.29 21.09
N VAL A 220 13.92 13.04 19.93
CA VAL A 220 13.92 11.70 19.29
C VAL A 220 15.33 11.36 18.84
N LYS A 221 15.76 10.13 19.06
CA LYS A 221 17.08 9.66 18.61
C LYS A 221 17.19 9.70 17.10
N ALA A 222 18.31 10.20 16.62
CA ALA A 222 18.64 10.17 15.21
C ALA A 222 19.25 8.81 14.80
N TYR A 223 18.94 8.38 13.61
CA TYR A 223 19.65 7.32 12.90
C TYR A 223 20.49 7.94 11.79
N SER A 224 21.72 7.47 11.62
CA SER A 224 22.65 7.91 10.58
C SER A 224 23.07 6.72 9.74
N MET A 225 23.09 6.90 8.42
CA MET A 225 23.59 5.92 7.48
C MET A 225 24.46 6.60 6.41
N PRO A 226 25.54 5.93 5.96
CA PRO A 226 26.39 6.47 4.91
C PRO A 226 25.69 6.35 3.55
N ILE A 227 25.74 7.43 2.77
CA ILE A 227 25.40 7.46 1.35
C ILE A 227 26.73 7.57 0.59
N TYR A 228 27.05 6.54 -0.16
CA TYR A 228 28.36 6.42 -0.81
C TYR A 228 28.49 7.34 -2.04
N GLY A 229 27.41 7.46 -2.84
CA GLY A 229 27.41 8.33 -4.02
C GLY A 229 28.58 8.10 -4.96
N ASP A 230 28.89 9.13 -5.73
CA ASP A 230 30.05 9.13 -6.67
C ASP A 230 31.21 10.02 -6.15
N ASP A 231 31.05 10.66 -4.99
CA ASP A 231 32.06 11.54 -4.40
C ASP A 231 33.22 10.76 -3.75
N LEU A 232 34.36 11.43 -3.48
CA LEU A 232 35.51 10.81 -2.85
C LEU A 232 35.23 10.31 -1.42
N TYR A 233 34.37 10.98 -0.70
CA TYR A 233 33.95 10.62 0.65
C TYR A 233 32.45 10.45 0.71
N PRO A 234 31.94 9.40 1.41
CA PRO A 234 30.50 9.24 1.62
C PRO A 234 29.96 10.42 2.42
N THR A 235 28.69 10.75 2.16
CA THR A 235 27.93 11.68 2.98
C THR A 235 27.10 10.91 4.00
N GLU A 236 26.66 11.60 5.07
CA GLU A 236 25.75 11.01 6.05
C GLU A 236 24.31 11.46 5.82
N TYR A 237 23.40 10.51 5.73
CA TYR A 237 21.96 10.78 5.79
C TYR A 237 21.49 10.58 7.22
N VAL A 238 21.03 11.67 7.86
CA VAL A 238 20.59 11.69 9.25
C VAL A 238 19.12 12.05 9.33
N TYR A 239 18.34 11.24 10.03
CA TYR A 239 16.91 11.47 10.28
C TYR A 239 16.49 10.91 11.63
N LYS A 240 15.30 11.29 12.11
CA LYS A 240 14.76 10.84 13.39
C LYS A 240 14.04 9.51 13.19
N TYR A 241 14.43 8.50 13.98
CA TYR A 241 13.83 7.18 13.96
C TYR A 241 13.76 6.62 15.39
N PRO A 242 12.60 6.65 16.01
CA PRO A 242 12.44 6.11 17.37
C PRO A 242 12.34 4.59 17.32
N LYS A 243 13.36 3.89 17.81
CA LYS A 243 13.29 2.44 17.99
C LYS A 243 12.37 2.09 19.14
N VAL A 244 11.82 0.87 19.10
CA VAL A 244 10.87 0.40 20.10
C VAL A 244 11.36 0.65 21.55
N GLY A 245 10.47 1.13 22.40
CA GLY A 245 10.78 1.51 23.79
C GLY A 245 11.40 2.89 23.97
N GLU A 246 11.80 3.57 22.89
CA GLU A 246 12.35 4.93 22.91
C GLU A 246 11.22 5.98 22.85
N GLN A 247 11.58 7.26 23.02
CA GLN A 247 10.62 8.37 22.96
C GLN A 247 10.22 8.67 21.52
N ASN A 248 8.92 8.89 21.30
CA ASN A 248 8.35 9.43 20.08
C ASN A 248 8.35 10.96 20.09
N SER A 249 8.08 11.57 18.94
CA SER A 249 7.82 13.02 18.83
C SER A 249 6.69 13.44 19.78
N THR A 250 6.85 14.60 20.40
CA THR A 250 5.77 15.23 21.18
C THR A 250 4.86 16.00 20.23
N VAL A 251 3.58 15.62 20.17
CA VAL A 251 2.61 16.21 19.24
C VAL A 251 1.65 17.17 19.91
N SER A 252 1.29 18.24 19.22
CA SER A 252 0.32 19.25 19.67
C SER A 252 -0.62 19.64 18.55
N LEU A 253 -1.91 19.79 18.86
CA LEU A 253 -2.91 20.31 17.92
C LEU A 253 -3.01 21.82 18.05
N LEU A 254 -2.89 22.53 16.92
CA LEU A 254 -2.95 23.98 16.82
C LEU A 254 -4.03 24.41 15.82
N LEU A 255 -4.57 25.61 16.04
CA LEU A 255 -5.57 26.26 15.21
C LEU A 255 -5.10 27.66 14.84
N TYR A 256 -4.85 27.89 13.56
CA TYR A 256 -4.60 29.24 13.04
C TYR A 256 -5.92 29.89 12.63
N ASN A 257 -6.23 31.03 13.23
CA ASN A 257 -7.38 31.86 12.88
C ASN A 257 -6.92 32.89 11.82
N LEU A 258 -7.54 32.85 10.62
CA LEU A 258 -7.14 33.70 9.50
C LEU A 258 -7.46 35.19 9.70
N ASP A 259 -8.59 35.49 10.36
CA ASP A 259 -9.02 36.86 10.61
C ASP A 259 -8.16 37.51 11.68
N LEU A 260 -7.88 36.79 12.76
CA LEU A 260 -7.06 37.27 13.89
C LEU A 260 -5.56 37.14 13.61
N LYS A 261 -5.15 36.41 12.56
CA LYS A 261 -3.75 36.08 12.22
C LYS A 261 -2.98 35.53 13.42
N ARG A 262 -3.61 34.63 14.16
CA ARG A 262 -3.09 34.07 15.41
C ARG A 262 -3.25 32.58 15.46
N THR A 263 -2.21 31.90 15.94
CA THR A 263 -2.22 30.46 16.22
C THR A 263 -2.46 30.24 17.72
N ASP A 264 -3.42 29.39 18.03
CA ASP A 264 -3.74 28.98 19.41
C ASP A 264 -3.60 27.47 19.55
N ARG A 265 -3.07 27.01 20.70
CA ARG A 265 -2.99 25.57 21.03
C ARG A 265 -4.33 25.08 21.55
N VAL A 266 -4.67 23.82 21.21
CA VAL A 266 -5.77 23.08 21.82
C VAL A 266 -5.21 22.21 22.95
N ASP A 267 -5.75 22.36 24.17
CA ASP A 267 -5.39 21.51 25.31
C ASP A 267 -6.07 20.16 25.20
N LEU A 268 -5.59 19.36 24.24
CA LEU A 268 -6.08 18.01 23.99
C LEU A 268 -5.60 17.08 25.11
N PRO A 269 -6.51 16.31 25.77
CA PRO A 269 -6.11 15.36 26.81
C PRO A 269 -5.48 14.11 26.15
N LEU A 270 -4.24 14.27 25.72
CA LEU A 270 -3.40 13.24 25.13
C LEU A 270 -2.51 12.61 26.20
N ASP A 271 -2.38 11.29 26.16
CA ASP A 271 -1.40 10.57 26.97
C ASP A 271 0.01 11.07 26.60
N ALA A 272 0.97 11.00 27.53
CA ALA A 272 2.32 11.58 27.37
C ALA A 272 3.01 11.10 26.06
N ASP A 273 2.81 9.84 25.69
CA ASP A 273 3.36 9.21 24.48
C ASP A 273 2.26 8.86 23.46
N GLY A 274 1.15 9.59 23.50
CA GLY A 274 -0.01 9.35 22.61
C GLY A 274 0.19 9.95 21.24
N TYR A 275 -0.60 9.46 20.29
CA TYR A 275 -0.56 9.85 18.88
C TYR A 275 -1.80 10.66 18.47
N ILE A 276 -1.63 11.56 17.49
CA ILE A 276 -2.72 12.25 16.77
C ILE A 276 -2.61 11.88 15.28
N PRO A 277 -2.96 10.66 14.88
CA PRO A 277 -2.72 10.20 13.51
C PRO A 277 -3.68 10.83 12.48
N ARG A 278 -4.77 11.47 12.91
CA ARG A 278 -5.70 12.13 12.01
C ARG A 278 -6.43 13.27 12.69
N ILE A 279 -6.63 14.36 11.94
CA ILE A 279 -7.56 15.45 12.21
C ILE A 279 -8.53 15.58 11.03
N ALA A 280 -9.77 16.00 11.26
CA ALA A 280 -10.76 16.22 10.21
C ALA A 280 -11.89 17.12 10.70
N PHE A 281 -12.38 18.05 9.86
CA PHE A 281 -13.63 18.76 10.17
C PHE A 281 -14.83 17.84 9.96
N THR A 282 -15.75 17.82 10.91
CA THR A 282 -16.80 16.81 10.97
C THR A 282 -18.00 17.11 10.08
N GLY A 283 -18.16 18.36 9.64
CA GLY A 283 -19.39 18.83 9.02
C GLY A 283 -20.52 19.12 10.03
N TRP A 284 -20.30 18.94 11.34
CA TRP A 284 -21.24 19.32 12.42
C TRP A 284 -20.96 20.76 12.83
N GLY A 285 -21.51 21.72 12.08
CA GLY A 285 -21.13 23.12 12.20
C GLY A 285 -19.66 23.32 11.80
N SER A 286 -18.87 23.96 12.67
CA SER A 286 -17.43 24.18 12.45
C SER A 286 -16.54 23.23 13.26
N ASP A 287 -17.07 22.14 13.81
CA ASP A 287 -16.31 21.31 14.75
C ASP A 287 -15.23 20.47 14.06
N LEU A 288 -14.05 20.50 14.65
CA LEU A 288 -12.91 19.67 14.31
C LEU A 288 -12.95 18.37 15.13
N ALA A 289 -12.64 17.25 14.53
CA ALA A 289 -12.34 15.99 15.19
C ALA A 289 -10.82 15.79 15.25
N ALA A 290 -10.30 15.46 16.44
CA ALA A 290 -8.97 14.92 16.63
C ALA A 290 -9.11 13.44 17.01
N ILE A 291 -8.54 12.56 16.19
CA ILE A 291 -8.48 11.13 16.45
C ILE A 291 -7.14 10.86 17.12
N THR A 292 -7.16 10.17 18.27
CA THR A 292 -5.95 9.91 19.07
C THR A 292 -5.82 8.43 19.40
N PHE A 293 -4.59 7.99 19.58
CA PHE A 293 -4.25 6.70 20.17
C PHE A 293 -3.39 6.87 21.39
N ASN A 294 -3.53 5.94 22.34
CA ASN A 294 -2.47 5.70 23.33
C ASN A 294 -1.27 5.00 22.66
N ARG A 295 -0.13 4.95 23.35
CA ARG A 295 1.10 4.36 22.81
C ARG A 295 0.95 2.90 22.35
N LEU A 296 0.19 2.08 23.07
CA LEU A 296 -0.07 0.68 22.70
C LEU A 296 -1.09 0.51 21.57
N GLN A 297 -1.70 1.59 21.10
CA GLN A 297 -2.67 1.62 20.00
C GLN A 297 -3.86 0.67 20.21
N ASN A 298 -4.28 0.54 21.46
CA ASN A 298 -5.43 -0.27 21.87
C ASN A 298 -6.55 0.55 22.52
N ASP A 299 -6.42 1.87 22.57
CA ASP A 299 -7.40 2.85 23.08
C ASP A 299 -7.48 4.04 22.10
N LEU A 300 -8.42 3.96 21.17
CA LEU A 300 -8.72 5.01 20.21
C LEU A 300 -9.76 5.95 20.78
N LYS A 301 -9.48 7.25 20.73
CA LYS A 301 -10.42 8.30 21.18
C LYS A 301 -10.64 9.32 20.07
N VAL A 302 -11.88 9.78 19.94
CA VAL A 302 -12.26 10.88 19.05
C VAL A 302 -12.70 12.05 19.90
N TYR A 303 -11.96 13.13 19.83
CA TYR A 303 -12.30 14.39 20.49
C TYR A 303 -12.93 15.35 19.48
N ARG A 304 -14.06 15.92 19.84
CA ARG A 304 -14.73 17.00 19.13
C ARG A 304 -14.30 18.33 19.72
N ILE A 305 -13.91 19.29 18.87
CA ILE A 305 -13.33 20.58 19.27
C ILE A 305 -14.00 21.67 18.46
N ASN A 306 -14.62 22.65 19.17
CA ASN A 306 -15.07 23.85 18.51
C ASN A 306 -13.87 24.80 18.34
N PRO A 307 -13.53 25.25 17.10
CA PRO A 307 -12.34 26.06 16.85
C PRO A 307 -12.28 27.39 17.60
N LYS A 308 -13.45 27.99 17.95
CA LYS A 308 -13.51 29.25 18.67
C LYS A 308 -13.25 29.09 20.16
N SER A 309 -13.87 28.08 20.80
CA SER A 309 -13.68 27.82 22.23
C SER A 309 -12.42 26.97 22.51
N ARG A 310 -11.99 26.18 21.55
CA ARG A 310 -10.84 25.25 21.61
C ARG A 310 -10.97 24.18 22.70
N THR A 311 -12.15 23.99 23.23
CA THR A 311 -12.41 23.01 24.29
C THR A 311 -12.63 21.62 23.69
N PRO A 312 -11.76 20.64 23.96
CA PRO A 312 -11.94 19.28 23.50
C PRO A 312 -13.02 18.56 24.32
N ARG A 313 -13.87 17.81 23.64
CA ARG A 313 -14.89 16.96 24.26
C ARG A 313 -14.73 15.56 23.72
N LEU A 314 -14.50 14.57 24.60
CA LEU A 314 -14.49 13.17 24.21
C LEU A 314 -15.86 12.78 23.64
N THR A 315 -15.86 12.33 22.40
CA THR A 315 -17.08 11.95 21.67
C THR A 315 -17.19 10.44 21.53
N LEU A 316 -16.12 9.76 21.10
CA LEU A 316 -16.12 8.32 20.90
C LEU A 316 -14.86 7.71 21.49
N ARG A 317 -14.97 6.50 22.03
CA ARG A 317 -13.85 5.67 22.48
C ARG A 317 -14.04 4.23 22.00
N GLU A 318 -13.03 3.68 21.39
CA GLU A 318 -12.93 2.27 20.99
C GLU A 318 -11.74 1.65 21.69
N GLN A 319 -11.92 0.44 22.25
CA GLN A 319 -10.87 -0.27 22.94
C GLN A 319 -10.79 -1.71 22.48
N ASP A 320 -9.58 -2.27 22.43
CA ASP A 320 -9.32 -3.68 22.13
C ASP A 320 -8.29 -4.22 23.13
N PRO A 321 -8.40 -5.45 23.62
CA PRO A 321 -7.43 -6.01 24.56
C PRO A 321 -6.04 -6.23 23.95
N ARG A 322 -5.93 -6.26 22.62
CA ARG A 322 -4.68 -6.43 21.88
C ARG A 322 -4.27 -5.12 21.22
N TYR A 323 -4.79 -4.82 20.05
CA TYR A 323 -4.55 -3.58 19.31
C TYR A 323 -5.75 -3.26 18.40
N ILE A 324 -5.92 -2.00 18.05
CA ILE A 324 -6.88 -1.56 17.05
C ILE A 324 -6.13 -1.41 15.72
N ASN A 325 -6.73 -1.92 14.63
CA ASN A 325 -6.14 -1.76 13.30
C ASN A 325 -6.14 -0.27 12.91
N ASN A 326 -4.98 0.27 12.53
CA ASN A 326 -4.82 1.68 12.18
C ASN A 326 -5.60 2.08 10.91
N GLU A 327 -5.91 1.14 10.02
CA GLU A 327 -6.78 1.39 8.86
C GLU A 327 -8.17 1.92 9.26
N PHE A 328 -8.63 1.63 10.50
CA PHE A 328 -9.90 2.14 11.00
C PHE A 328 -9.91 3.66 11.16
N ILE A 329 -8.75 4.28 11.39
CA ILE A 329 -8.59 5.73 11.49
C ILE A 329 -8.95 6.37 10.14
N ASN A 330 -8.36 5.88 9.06
CA ASN A 330 -8.54 6.44 7.71
C ASN A 330 -9.92 6.13 7.14
N SER A 331 -10.53 5.02 7.54
CA SER A 331 -11.86 4.60 7.12
C SER A 331 -13.00 5.38 7.80
N MET A 332 -12.77 6.03 8.95
CA MET A 332 -13.82 6.75 9.70
C MET A 332 -14.44 7.86 8.86
N ARG A 333 -15.79 7.90 8.82
CA ARG A 333 -16.58 8.92 8.10
C ARG A 333 -17.49 9.66 9.08
N PHE A 334 -17.37 10.98 9.09
CA PHE A 334 -18.31 11.86 9.78
C PHE A 334 -19.49 12.10 8.84
N VAL A 335 -20.68 11.70 9.29
CA VAL A 335 -21.94 11.87 8.56
C VAL A 335 -22.83 12.85 9.34
N PRO A 336 -23.87 13.47 8.72
CA PRO A 336 -24.66 14.52 9.38
C PRO A 336 -25.20 14.14 10.77
N ASP A 337 -25.53 12.88 10.99
CA ASP A 337 -26.13 12.36 12.21
C ASP A 337 -25.19 11.44 13.03
N GLY A 338 -23.89 11.42 12.74
CA GLY A 338 -22.95 10.62 13.52
C GLY A 338 -21.63 10.25 12.85
N ILE A 339 -21.08 9.11 13.29
CA ILE A 339 -19.84 8.54 12.79
C ILE A 339 -20.12 7.13 12.25
N VAL A 340 -19.58 6.81 11.08
CA VAL A 340 -19.51 5.45 10.55
C VAL A 340 -18.06 5.01 10.50
N MET A 341 -17.75 3.87 11.13
CA MET A 341 -16.37 3.36 11.16
C MET A 341 -16.34 1.83 11.17
N LEU A 342 -15.19 1.29 10.82
CA LEU A 342 -14.86 -0.12 10.99
C LEU A 342 -14.57 -0.44 12.45
N SER A 343 -14.99 -1.62 12.90
CA SER A 343 -14.64 -2.17 14.21
C SER A 343 -14.61 -3.69 14.15
N GLU A 344 -13.79 -4.30 14.97
CA GLU A 344 -13.61 -5.76 15.08
C GLU A 344 -14.27 -6.35 16.33
N ARG A 345 -15.06 -5.57 17.06
CA ARG A 345 -15.61 -5.93 18.39
C ARG A 345 -16.41 -7.23 18.42
N ASP A 346 -16.95 -7.68 17.28
CA ASP A 346 -17.75 -8.90 17.16
C ASP A 346 -16.99 -10.02 16.42
N GLY A 347 -15.65 -10.01 16.40
CA GLY A 347 -14.81 -11.08 15.90
C GLY A 347 -14.47 -11.04 14.40
N SER A 348 -15.03 -10.07 13.65
CA SER A 348 -14.68 -9.76 12.27
C SER A 348 -14.80 -8.26 12.02
N THR A 349 -14.09 -7.76 11.01
CA THR A 349 -14.14 -6.35 10.63
C THR A 349 -15.48 -6.01 9.99
N GLN A 350 -16.29 -5.17 10.67
CA GLN A 350 -17.63 -4.77 10.23
C GLN A 350 -17.83 -3.26 10.38
N LEU A 351 -18.89 -2.72 9.78
CA LEU A 351 -19.27 -1.30 9.87
C LEU A 351 -20.26 -1.05 11.00
N TYR A 352 -19.98 -0.02 11.79
CA TYR A 352 -20.80 0.43 12.90
C TYR A 352 -21.11 1.91 12.77
N LYS A 353 -22.34 2.29 13.19
CA LYS A 353 -22.79 3.67 13.25
C LYS A 353 -22.90 4.12 14.71
N TYR A 354 -22.36 5.29 14.97
CA TYR A 354 -22.43 5.98 16.26
C TYR A 354 -23.15 7.32 16.06
N GLY A 355 -23.87 7.79 17.05
CA GLY A 355 -24.44 9.14 17.05
C GLY A 355 -23.37 10.24 17.19
N THR A 356 -23.76 11.49 17.02
CA THR A 356 -22.89 12.67 17.23
C THR A 356 -22.38 12.81 18.67
N ASN A 357 -22.97 12.08 19.62
CA ASN A 357 -22.54 11.95 21.01
C ASN A 357 -21.65 10.73 21.26
N GLY A 358 -21.31 9.96 20.22
CA GLY A 358 -20.47 8.76 20.28
C GLY A 358 -21.18 7.51 20.80
N ALA A 359 -22.48 7.55 21.08
CA ALA A 359 -23.23 6.36 21.46
C ALA A 359 -23.38 5.41 20.27
N LEU A 360 -23.05 4.13 20.46
CA LEU A 360 -23.25 3.10 19.46
C LEU A 360 -24.75 2.98 19.14
N GLN A 361 -25.10 3.21 17.88
CA GLN A 361 -26.48 3.12 17.41
C GLN A 361 -26.79 1.78 16.75
N LYS A 362 -25.90 1.31 15.86
CA LYS A 362 -26.18 0.14 15.04
C LYS A 362 -24.92 -0.48 14.44
N ARG A 363 -24.89 -1.81 14.33
CA ARG A 363 -24.06 -2.55 13.38
C ARG A 363 -24.75 -2.51 12.01
N LEU A 364 -24.04 -2.01 10.99
CA LEU A 364 -24.60 -1.77 9.65
C LEU A 364 -24.48 -2.99 8.74
N THR A 365 -23.46 -3.81 8.93
CA THR A 365 -23.17 -4.98 8.11
C THR A 365 -23.18 -6.26 8.96
N GLN A 366 -23.54 -7.39 8.33
CA GLN A 366 -23.70 -8.66 9.02
C GLN A 366 -22.87 -9.75 8.32
N GLY A 367 -22.14 -10.57 9.08
CA GLY A 367 -21.38 -11.69 8.57
C GLY A 367 -20.21 -12.07 9.48
N ASN A 368 -19.61 -13.24 9.23
CA ASN A 368 -18.41 -13.74 9.88
C ASN A 368 -17.20 -13.66 8.93
N TRP A 369 -17.15 -12.58 8.14
CA TRP A 369 -16.14 -12.26 7.15
C TRP A 369 -15.69 -10.81 7.31
N ASP A 370 -14.53 -10.47 6.78
CA ASP A 370 -13.95 -9.15 6.96
C ASP A 370 -14.34 -8.18 5.84
N ILE A 371 -14.72 -6.96 6.21
CA ILE A 371 -14.66 -5.80 5.33
C ILE A 371 -13.18 -5.44 5.19
N ILE A 372 -12.73 -5.31 3.95
CA ILE A 372 -11.34 -4.98 3.62
C ILE A 372 -11.16 -3.48 3.41
N ASN A 373 -12.09 -2.84 2.69
CA ASN A 373 -12.09 -1.40 2.47
C ASN A 373 -13.48 -0.83 2.69
N PHE A 374 -13.56 0.30 3.37
CA PHE A 374 -14.76 1.10 3.49
C PHE A 374 -14.65 2.32 2.56
N TYR A 375 -15.48 2.37 1.53
CA TYR A 375 -15.46 3.45 0.54
C TYR A 375 -16.23 4.70 1.00
N GLY A 376 -17.25 4.55 1.85
CA GLY A 376 -18.00 5.65 2.43
C GLY A 376 -19.50 5.45 2.43
N CYS A 377 -20.22 6.58 2.60
CA CYS A 377 -21.69 6.63 2.71
C CYS A 377 -22.25 7.65 1.73
N ASP A 378 -23.42 7.36 1.17
CA ASP A 378 -24.20 8.35 0.44
C ASP A 378 -25.14 9.15 1.38
N SER A 379 -25.86 10.12 0.81
CA SER A 379 -26.81 10.97 1.55
C SER A 379 -28.02 10.23 2.12
N GLU A 380 -28.33 9.03 1.60
CA GLU A 380 -29.41 8.17 2.10
C GLU A 380 -28.94 7.26 3.25
N GLY A 381 -27.64 7.30 3.58
CA GLY A 381 -27.00 6.47 4.60
C GLY A 381 -26.70 5.04 4.15
N ASN A 382 -26.73 4.77 2.84
CA ASN A 382 -26.19 3.51 2.32
C ASN A 382 -24.67 3.50 2.51
N VAL A 383 -24.12 2.33 2.86
CA VAL A 383 -22.67 2.13 3.02
C VAL A 383 -22.11 1.31 1.87
N TYR A 384 -20.95 1.70 1.37
CA TYR A 384 -20.25 1.09 0.25
C TYR A 384 -18.91 0.55 0.71
N TYR A 385 -18.63 -0.73 0.43
CA TYR A 385 -17.43 -1.39 0.95
C TYR A 385 -16.96 -2.54 0.08
N GLN A 386 -15.73 -2.95 0.29
CA GLN A 386 -15.16 -4.16 -0.27
C GLN A 386 -15.06 -5.23 0.82
N ALA A 387 -15.42 -6.47 0.50
CA ALA A 387 -15.46 -7.55 1.47
C ALA A 387 -14.86 -8.86 0.92
N ALA A 388 -14.32 -9.66 1.86
CA ALA A 388 -13.90 -11.05 1.64
C ALA A 388 -15.02 -12.03 2.04
N ASP A 389 -16.24 -11.80 1.56
CA ASP A 389 -17.47 -12.44 2.03
C ASP A 389 -17.78 -13.81 1.42
N GLN A 390 -17.07 -14.21 0.35
CA GLN A 390 -17.20 -15.51 -0.28
C GLN A 390 -16.02 -16.44 0.09
N THR A 391 -14.83 -15.91 0.00
CA THR A 391 -13.57 -16.59 0.33
C THR A 391 -12.53 -15.56 0.71
N PRO A 392 -11.58 -15.88 1.58
CA PRO A 392 -10.49 -14.98 1.93
C PRO A 392 -9.64 -14.51 0.74
N THR A 393 -9.63 -15.26 -0.37
CA THR A 393 -8.78 -15.00 -1.53
C THR A 393 -9.41 -14.05 -2.56
N GLN A 394 -10.70 -13.69 -2.40
CA GLN A 394 -11.43 -12.86 -3.37
C GLN A 394 -12.03 -11.63 -2.70
N ARG A 395 -12.44 -10.66 -3.51
CA ARG A 395 -13.01 -9.38 -3.07
C ARG A 395 -14.22 -9.00 -3.93
N ARG A 396 -15.34 -8.69 -3.27
CA ARG A 396 -16.52 -8.13 -3.91
C ARG A 396 -16.75 -6.70 -3.45
N VAL A 397 -17.39 -5.88 -4.29
CA VAL A 397 -17.87 -4.54 -3.94
C VAL A 397 -19.35 -4.62 -3.63
N LEU A 398 -19.71 -4.17 -2.45
CA LEU A 398 -21.04 -4.30 -1.87
C LEU A 398 -21.61 -2.95 -1.45
N LYS A 399 -22.94 -2.87 -1.47
CA LYS A 399 -23.74 -1.78 -0.90
C LYS A 399 -24.69 -2.34 0.13
N THR A 400 -24.77 -1.75 1.32
CA THR A 400 -25.79 -2.09 2.32
C THR A 400 -26.60 -0.86 2.68
N THR A 401 -27.93 -1.00 2.64
CA THR A 401 -28.86 0.09 3.01
C THR A 401 -28.97 0.21 4.53
N PRO A 402 -29.48 1.34 5.08
CA PRO A 402 -29.75 1.47 6.50
C PRO A 402 -30.70 0.42 7.07
N ARG A 403 -31.53 -0.20 6.22
CA ARG A 403 -32.45 -1.31 6.60
C ARG A 403 -31.77 -2.68 6.58
N GLY A 404 -30.48 -2.76 6.24
CA GLY A 404 -29.70 -4.00 6.23
C GLY A 404 -29.80 -4.82 4.92
N LYS A 405 -30.44 -4.28 3.85
CA LYS A 405 -30.44 -4.95 2.53
C LYS A 405 -29.09 -4.75 1.85
N THR A 406 -28.39 -5.85 1.58
CA THR A 406 -27.12 -5.86 0.85
C THR A 406 -27.34 -6.15 -0.63
N THR A 407 -26.63 -5.44 -1.48
CA THR A 407 -26.57 -5.60 -2.94
C THR A 407 -25.12 -5.75 -3.39
N VAL A 408 -24.85 -6.70 -4.26
CA VAL A 408 -23.54 -6.86 -4.92
C VAL A 408 -23.46 -5.89 -6.08
N LEU A 409 -22.49 -5.00 -6.08
CA LEU A 409 -22.24 -4.01 -7.14
C LEU A 409 -21.20 -4.49 -8.15
N ALA A 410 -20.19 -5.22 -7.68
CA ALA A 410 -19.22 -5.94 -8.51
C ALA A 410 -18.86 -7.24 -7.79
N GLY A 411 -19.09 -8.37 -8.44
CA GLY A 411 -19.01 -9.69 -7.81
C GLY A 411 -18.38 -10.76 -8.70
N GLU A 412 -17.66 -10.37 -9.74
CA GLU A 412 -16.89 -11.28 -10.57
C GLU A 412 -15.86 -12.01 -9.69
N ALA A 413 -15.67 -13.33 -9.93
CA ALA A 413 -14.74 -14.15 -9.15
C ALA A 413 -13.30 -13.67 -9.34
N GLY A 414 -12.71 -13.13 -8.29
CA GLY A 414 -11.41 -12.46 -8.26
C GLY A 414 -11.41 -11.25 -7.35
N ILE A 415 -10.60 -10.26 -7.68
CA ILE A 415 -10.47 -9.02 -6.92
C ILE A 415 -11.21 -7.88 -7.64
N ASN A 416 -12.22 -7.34 -6.99
CA ASN A 416 -12.93 -6.12 -7.42
C ASN A 416 -12.55 -4.97 -6.50
N ARG A 417 -12.12 -3.82 -7.07
CA ARG A 417 -11.79 -2.57 -6.36
C ARG A 417 -12.60 -1.44 -6.95
N ALA A 418 -13.15 -0.56 -6.11
CA ALA A 418 -14.01 0.53 -6.55
C ALA A 418 -13.44 1.90 -6.19
N SER A 419 -13.72 2.89 -7.05
CA SER A 419 -13.57 4.31 -6.78
C SER A 419 -14.90 4.99 -7.10
N PHE A 420 -15.55 5.54 -6.08
CA PHE A 420 -16.91 6.11 -6.20
C PHE A 420 -16.87 7.60 -6.55
N THR A 421 -17.90 8.07 -7.27
CA THR A 421 -18.21 9.50 -7.38
C THR A 421 -18.57 10.06 -6.01
N GLN A 422 -18.40 11.36 -5.82
CA GLN A 422 -18.67 12.01 -4.54
C GLN A 422 -20.15 11.87 -4.10
N ASP A 423 -21.08 11.86 -5.06
CA ASP A 423 -22.51 11.64 -4.84
C ASP A 423 -22.93 10.17 -4.84
N TYR A 424 -22.00 9.24 -5.03
CA TYR A 424 -22.24 7.80 -5.14
C TYR A 424 -23.24 7.41 -6.26
N SER A 425 -23.34 8.19 -7.35
CA SER A 425 -24.14 7.81 -8.52
C SER A 425 -23.48 6.74 -9.37
N TYR A 426 -22.16 6.82 -9.50
CA TYR A 426 -21.33 5.92 -10.29
C TYR A 426 -20.10 5.46 -9.51
N PHE A 427 -19.46 4.43 -10.04
CA PHE A 427 -18.12 4.05 -9.61
C PHE A 427 -17.31 3.43 -10.75
N ILE A 428 -16.00 3.57 -10.67
CA ILE A 428 -15.08 2.81 -11.50
C ILE A 428 -14.73 1.54 -10.74
N ASN A 429 -14.93 0.39 -11.39
CA ASN A 429 -14.50 -0.91 -10.86
C ASN A 429 -13.29 -1.40 -11.65
N SER A 430 -12.21 -1.77 -10.94
CA SER A 430 -11.09 -2.53 -11.49
C SER A 430 -11.23 -3.97 -11.02
N TYR A 431 -11.40 -4.88 -11.97
CA TYR A 431 -11.54 -6.32 -11.74
C TYR A 431 -10.37 -7.08 -12.33
N SER A 432 -9.82 -8.05 -11.58
CA SER A 432 -8.90 -9.05 -12.13
C SER A 432 -9.03 -10.37 -11.36
N ASN A 433 -8.60 -11.46 -11.98
CA ASN A 433 -8.31 -12.73 -11.32
C ASN A 433 -6.97 -13.28 -11.82
N ALA A 434 -6.50 -14.41 -11.30
CA ALA A 434 -5.17 -14.95 -11.64
C ALA A 434 -4.93 -15.14 -13.16
N LYS A 435 -5.99 -15.28 -13.95
CA LYS A 435 -5.93 -15.51 -15.42
C LYS A 435 -6.32 -14.31 -16.27
N THR A 436 -6.94 -13.31 -15.64
CA THR A 436 -7.53 -12.17 -16.34
C THR A 436 -6.82 -10.90 -15.90
N PRO A 437 -6.07 -10.22 -16.78
CA PRO A 437 -5.55 -8.88 -16.52
C PRO A 437 -6.66 -7.91 -16.14
N ALA A 438 -6.30 -6.81 -15.49
CA ALA A 438 -7.27 -5.86 -14.97
C ALA A 438 -8.24 -5.35 -16.06
N ILE A 439 -9.54 -5.44 -15.80
CA ILE A 439 -10.61 -4.85 -16.61
C ILE A 439 -11.20 -3.69 -15.82
N THR A 440 -11.14 -2.50 -16.36
CA THR A 440 -11.63 -1.27 -15.72
C THR A 440 -12.93 -0.82 -16.37
N THR A 441 -13.99 -0.69 -15.56
CA THR A 441 -15.34 -0.37 -16.02
C THR A 441 -15.96 0.77 -15.23
N ILE A 442 -16.79 1.59 -15.88
CA ILE A 442 -17.74 2.50 -15.20
C ILE A 442 -19.02 1.73 -14.93
N ARG A 443 -19.54 1.81 -13.69
CA ARG A 443 -20.76 1.14 -13.25
C ARG A 443 -21.69 2.09 -12.51
N THR A 444 -22.99 1.77 -12.51
CA THR A 444 -23.98 2.45 -11.67
C THR A 444 -23.97 1.88 -10.25
N THR A 445 -24.21 2.72 -9.23
CA THR A 445 -24.31 2.24 -7.83
C THR A 445 -25.68 1.68 -7.49
N LYS A 446 -26.69 1.88 -8.36
CA LYS A 446 -28.03 1.34 -8.13
C LYS A 446 -28.05 -0.19 -8.21
N GLU A 447 -27.41 -0.75 -9.23
CA GLU A 447 -27.49 -2.18 -9.57
C GLU A 447 -26.11 -2.80 -9.96
N GLY A 448 -25.03 -2.02 -9.94
CA GLY A 448 -23.72 -2.48 -10.41
C GLY A 448 -23.64 -2.65 -11.93
N LYS A 449 -24.61 -2.11 -12.69
CA LYS A 449 -24.67 -2.25 -14.16
C LYS A 449 -23.45 -1.56 -14.80
N VAL A 450 -22.76 -2.30 -15.66
CA VAL A 450 -21.67 -1.76 -16.50
C VAL A 450 -22.27 -0.79 -17.52
N ILE A 451 -21.73 0.43 -17.54
CA ILE A 451 -22.06 1.46 -18.54
C ILE A 451 -21.05 1.40 -19.66
N ARG A 452 -19.75 1.32 -19.30
CA ARG A 452 -18.65 1.34 -20.26
C ARG A 452 -17.43 0.62 -19.70
N THR A 453 -16.69 -0.06 -20.58
CA THR A 453 -15.32 -0.50 -20.32
C THR A 453 -14.37 0.62 -20.70
N LEU A 454 -13.51 1.03 -19.78
CA LEU A 454 -12.47 2.02 -19.97
C LEU A 454 -11.18 1.38 -20.49
N GLU A 455 -10.83 0.22 -19.91
CA GLU A 455 -9.64 -0.55 -20.26
C GLU A 455 -9.94 -2.05 -20.07
N ASP A 456 -9.64 -2.86 -21.07
CA ASP A 456 -9.82 -4.33 -21.04
C ASP A 456 -8.50 -5.11 -21.14
N ASN A 457 -7.38 -4.41 -21.33
CA ASN A 457 -6.06 -4.97 -21.51
C ASN A 457 -5.96 -6.03 -22.64
N ALA A 458 -6.76 -5.89 -23.70
CA ALA A 458 -6.79 -6.84 -24.82
C ALA A 458 -5.43 -7.01 -25.50
N GLN A 459 -4.61 -5.94 -25.53
CA GLN A 459 -3.25 -5.99 -26.04
C GLN A 459 -2.35 -6.88 -25.18
N LEU A 460 -2.44 -6.77 -23.86
CA LEU A 460 -1.70 -7.62 -22.91
C LEU A 460 -2.17 -9.08 -23.04
N VAL A 461 -3.48 -9.32 -23.12
CA VAL A 461 -4.04 -10.66 -23.33
C VAL A 461 -3.51 -11.27 -24.63
N THR A 462 -3.44 -10.49 -25.69
CA THR A 462 -2.90 -10.96 -26.99
C THR A 462 -1.40 -11.24 -26.90
N LYS A 463 -0.65 -10.38 -26.21
CA LYS A 463 0.79 -10.55 -25.96
C LYS A 463 1.08 -11.86 -25.22
N LEU A 464 0.32 -12.13 -24.16
CA LEU A 464 0.49 -13.32 -23.31
C LEU A 464 0.27 -14.65 -24.06
N LYS A 465 -0.53 -14.68 -25.11
CA LYS A 465 -0.70 -15.89 -25.96
C LYS A 465 0.60 -16.35 -26.63
N GLY A 466 1.56 -15.44 -26.77
CA GLY A 466 2.88 -15.73 -27.35
C GLY A 466 3.87 -16.33 -26.35
N TYR A 467 3.50 -16.54 -25.09
CA TYR A 467 4.37 -17.03 -24.02
C TYR A 467 3.93 -18.40 -23.52
N ASP A 468 4.92 -19.24 -23.16
CA ASP A 468 4.70 -20.54 -22.53
C ASP A 468 4.83 -20.40 -21.02
N TYR A 469 3.71 -20.50 -20.31
CA TYR A 469 3.64 -20.46 -18.84
C TYR A 469 2.38 -21.13 -18.34
N ASN A 470 2.38 -21.54 -17.08
CA ASN A 470 1.18 -22.04 -16.41
C ASN A 470 0.58 -20.93 -15.52
N ASP A 471 -0.74 -20.83 -15.53
CA ASP A 471 -1.47 -19.92 -14.63
C ASP A 471 -1.25 -20.30 -13.15
N LYS A 472 -1.46 -19.30 -12.26
CA LYS A 472 -1.60 -19.57 -10.83
C LYS A 472 -2.78 -20.50 -10.57
N GLU A 473 -2.54 -21.54 -9.79
CA GLU A 473 -3.56 -22.48 -9.29
C GLU A 473 -3.72 -22.32 -7.79
N PHE A 474 -4.96 -22.19 -7.33
CA PHE A 474 -5.26 -22.09 -5.90
C PHE A 474 -5.51 -23.44 -5.29
N PHE A 475 -5.05 -23.61 -4.04
CA PHE A 475 -5.27 -24.81 -3.26
C PHE A 475 -5.45 -24.50 -1.78
N THR A 476 -5.89 -25.48 -1.04
CA THR A 476 -5.85 -25.48 0.43
C THR A 476 -5.00 -26.64 0.91
N ILE A 477 -4.32 -26.44 2.04
CA ILE A 477 -3.47 -27.46 2.66
C ILE A 477 -3.77 -27.55 4.16
N GLU A 478 -4.05 -28.74 4.64
CA GLU A 478 -4.22 -29.00 6.06
C GLU A 478 -2.84 -29.22 6.70
N VAL A 479 -2.47 -28.35 7.64
CA VAL A 479 -1.16 -28.34 8.31
C VAL A 479 -1.23 -28.90 9.74
N ALA A 480 -2.43 -29.00 10.29
CA ALA A 480 -2.75 -29.68 11.55
C ALA A 480 -4.26 -29.96 11.57
N PRO A 481 -4.77 -30.88 12.43
CA PRO A 481 -6.20 -31.16 12.53
C PRO A 481 -7.02 -29.86 12.69
N GLY A 482 -7.91 -29.60 11.73
CA GLY A 482 -8.76 -28.41 11.69
C GLY A 482 -8.05 -27.09 11.35
N ARG A 483 -6.77 -27.11 10.97
CA ARG A 483 -6.02 -25.93 10.53
C ARG A 483 -5.65 -26.04 9.06
N THR A 484 -6.46 -25.39 8.23
CA THR A 484 -6.28 -25.33 6.77
C THR A 484 -5.75 -23.95 6.38
N LEU A 485 -4.70 -23.92 5.54
CA LEU A 485 -4.12 -22.73 4.96
C LEU A 485 -4.54 -22.62 3.49
N HIS A 486 -4.64 -21.39 2.98
CA HIS A 486 -4.81 -21.11 1.56
C HIS A 486 -3.46 -20.89 0.90
N GLY A 487 -3.31 -21.38 -0.32
CA GLY A 487 -2.11 -21.21 -1.11
C GLY A 487 -2.41 -21.04 -2.60
N TRP A 488 -1.40 -20.55 -3.32
CA TRP A 488 -1.34 -20.63 -4.77
C TRP A 488 -0.03 -21.30 -5.20
N MET A 489 -0.05 -21.83 -6.43
CA MET A 489 1.08 -22.53 -7.04
C MET A 489 1.23 -22.11 -8.49
N ILE A 490 2.48 -21.97 -8.96
CA ILE A 490 2.85 -21.84 -10.37
C ILE A 490 3.75 -23.03 -10.69
N ARG A 491 3.34 -23.83 -11.69
CA ARG A 491 4.13 -24.97 -12.18
C ARG A 491 5.02 -24.53 -13.34
N PRO A 492 6.20 -25.15 -13.54
CA PRO A 492 7.06 -24.84 -14.67
C PRO A 492 6.36 -25.12 -16.01
N PRO A 493 6.74 -24.46 -17.11
CA PRO A 493 6.33 -24.86 -18.46
C PRO A 493 6.65 -26.32 -18.73
N HIS A 494 5.88 -26.96 -19.61
CA HIS A 494 6.04 -28.40 -19.95
C HIS A 494 6.04 -29.32 -18.71
N PHE A 495 5.23 -28.96 -17.71
CA PHE A 495 5.08 -29.71 -16.46
C PHE A 495 4.76 -31.18 -16.70
N ASP A 496 5.53 -32.09 -16.07
CA ASP A 496 5.31 -33.53 -16.07
C ASP A 496 5.05 -34.03 -14.66
N ALA A 497 3.84 -34.48 -14.40
CA ALA A 497 3.41 -34.95 -13.08
C ALA A 497 4.19 -36.18 -12.56
N ASN A 498 4.95 -36.88 -13.41
CA ASN A 498 5.78 -38.02 -13.04
C ASN A 498 7.20 -37.62 -12.59
N LYS A 499 7.57 -36.35 -12.77
CA LYS A 499 8.85 -35.80 -12.31
C LYS A 499 8.70 -35.18 -10.92
N ARG A 500 9.82 -35.07 -10.21
CA ARG A 500 9.91 -34.34 -8.94
C ARG A 500 10.67 -33.05 -9.14
N TYR A 501 10.05 -31.97 -8.69
CA TYR A 501 10.53 -30.60 -8.90
C TYR A 501 11.08 -30.00 -7.60
N PRO A 502 12.19 -29.27 -7.65
CA PRO A 502 12.57 -28.37 -6.57
C PRO A 502 11.51 -27.28 -6.43
N THR A 503 11.26 -26.85 -5.20
CA THR A 503 10.17 -25.93 -4.87
C THR A 503 10.68 -24.71 -4.14
N VAL A 504 10.17 -23.51 -4.50
CA VAL A 504 10.43 -22.27 -3.78
C VAL A 504 9.12 -21.78 -3.16
N MET A 505 9.11 -21.69 -1.84
CA MET A 505 8.00 -21.10 -1.09
C MET A 505 8.25 -19.60 -0.95
N HIS A 506 7.49 -18.80 -1.70
CA HIS A 506 7.40 -17.34 -1.54
C HIS A 506 6.42 -17.00 -0.44
N GLN A 507 6.77 -16.14 0.51
CA GLN A 507 5.86 -15.70 1.57
C GLN A 507 6.23 -14.33 2.13
N TYR A 508 5.24 -13.65 2.71
CA TYR A 508 5.43 -12.45 3.52
C TYR A 508 5.05 -12.70 4.98
N SER A 509 3.82 -13.14 5.23
CA SER A 509 3.28 -13.57 6.53
C SER A 509 3.14 -12.46 7.58
N GLY A 510 3.40 -11.21 7.26
CA GLY A 510 3.25 -10.10 8.21
C GLY A 510 1.80 -9.90 8.69
N PRO A 511 1.60 -9.26 9.85
CA PRO A 511 0.26 -9.02 10.40
C PRO A 511 -0.68 -8.34 9.40
N ASP A 512 -1.87 -8.90 9.23
CA ASP A 512 -2.94 -8.44 8.31
C ASP A 512 -2.57 -8.42 6.81
N SER A 513 -1.40 -8.95 6.43
CA SER A 513 -1.01 -9.08 5.02
C SER A 513 -1.75 -10.24 4.34
N GLN A 514 -1.85 -10.21 3.01
CA GLN A 514 -2.29 -11.35 2.19
C GLN A 514 -1.52 -11.40 0.87
N GLU A 515 -0.86 -12.53 0.62
CA GLU A 515 -0.21 -12.85 -0.65
C GLU A 515 -1.06 -13.79 -1.51
N VAL A 516 -1.94 -14.56 -0.88
CA VAL A 516 -2.80 -15.51 -1.57
C VAL A 516 -4.11 -14.82 -1.98
N LEU A 517 -4.04 -14.07 -3.08
CA LEU A 517 -5.16 -13.34 -3.68
C LEU A 517 -5.37 -13.78 -5.13
N ASP A 518 -6.64 -13.96 -5.49
CA ASP A 518 -7.07 -14.28 -6.87
C ASP A 518 -7.03 -13.01 -7.73
N GLN A 519 -5.80 -12.57 -8.05
CA GLN A 519 -5.54 -11.41 -8.89
C GLN A 519 -4.44 -11.68 -9.93
N PHE A 520 -4.51 -10.98 -11.04
CA PHE A 520 -3.52 -11.05 -12.10
C PHE A 520 -2.22 -10.34 -11.68
N TYR A 521 -1.12 -11.05 -11.82
CA TYR A 521 0.22 -10.50 -11.69
C TYR A 521 1.23 -11.47 -12.31
N ILE A 522 2.04 -10.99 -13.25
CA ILE A 522 3.18 -11.71 -13.82
C ILE A 522 4.45 -11.07 -13.27
N GLY A 523 5.03 -11.70 -12.25
CA GLY A 523 6.23 -11.26 -11.56
C GLY A 523 7.40 -12.21 -11.73
N TRP A 524 8.43 -12.01 -10.93
CA TRP A 524 9.65 -12.82 -10.91
C TRP A 524 9.40 -14.30 -10.55
N GLU A 525 8.30 -14.62 -9.91
CA GLU A 525 7.85 -15.97 -9.61
C GLU A 525 7.65 -16.79 -10.90
N TYR A 526 7.23 -16.13 -11.97
CA TYR A 526 7.12 -16.77 -13.29
C TYR A 526 8.49 -17.04 -13.90
N ALA A 527 9.48 -16.16 -13.69
CA ALA A 527 10.86 -16.43 -14.08
C ALA A 527 11.48 -17.61 -13.30
N LEU A 528 11.12 -17.77 -12.01
CA LEU A 528 11.47 -18.97 -11.24
C LEU A 528 10.83 -20.24 -11.82
N ALA A 529 9.55 -20.18 -12.21
CA ALA A 529 8.87 -21.31 -12.84
C ALA A 529 9.54 -21.67 -14.19
N GLN A 530 9.92 -20.68 -15.01
CA GLN A 530 10.70 -20.90 -16.23
C GLN A 530 12.05 -21.57 -15.95
N ALA A 531 12.68 -21.25 -14.82
CA ALA A 531 13.90 -21.92 -14.38
C ALA A 531 13.66 -23.37 -13.86
N GLY A 532 12.44 -23.87 -13.92
CA GLY A 532 12.11 -25.27 -13.60
C GLY A 532 11.69 -25.52 -12.15
N TYR A 533 11.34 -24.49 -11.40
CA TYR A 533 10.82 -24.60 -10.04
C TYR A 533 9.31 -24.69 -10.01
N VAL A 534 8.76 -25.46 -9.08
CA VAL A 534 7.40 -25.22 -8.59
C VAL A 534 7.47 -24.04 -7.61
N VAL A 535 6.72 -22.97 -7.87
CA VAL A 535 6.67 -21.81 -6.97
C VAL A 535 5.36 -21.86 -6.19
N VAL A 536 5.44 -21.77 -4.88
CA VAL A 536 4.29 -21.88 -3.97
C VAL A 536 4.25 -20.68 -3.04
N CYS A 537 3.05 -20.19 -2.76
CA CYS A 537 2.81 -19.24 -1.68
C CYS A 537 1.71 -19.74 -0.77
N VAL A 538 1.87 -19.57 0.54
CA VAL A 538 0.88 -19.98 1.54
C VAL A 538 0.72 -18.88 2.58
N ASP A 539 -0.53 -18.44 2.83
CA ASP A 539 -0.86 -17.51 3.90
C ASP A 539 -1.18 -18.29 5.21
N GLY A 540 -0.34 -18.06 6.22
CA GLY A 540 -0.48 -18.64 7.54
C GLY A 540 -1.31 -17.78 8.50
N ARG A 541 -1.29 -18.14 9.79
CA ARG A 541 -1.90 -17.35 10.86
C ARG A 541 -1.23 -16.00 10.99
N GLY A 542 -2.00 -14.99 11.38
CA GLY A 542 -1.59 -13.58 11.43
C GLY A 542 -2.01 -12.79 10.19
N THR A 543 -2.25 -13.47 9.05
CA THR A 543 -2.68 -12.84 7.79
C THR A 543 -4.14 -12.38 7.83
N GLY A 544 -4.52 -11.50 6.88
CA GLY A 544 -5.85 -10.87 6.82
C GLY A 544 -6.96 -11.73 6.20
N GLY A 545 -8.19 -11.20 6.22
CA GLY A 545 -9.35 -11.75 5.52
C GLY A 545 -9.99 -13.00 6.14
N ARG A 546 -9.60 -13.38 7.36
CA ARG A 546 -10.06 -14.58 8.06
C ARG A 546 -10.57 -14.33 9.49
N GLY A 547 -10.94 -13.08 9.78
CA GLY A 547 -11.45 -12.64 11.07
C GLY A 547 -10.36 -12.30 12.09
N THR A 548 -10.80 -11.71 13.19
CA THR A 548 -9.94 -11.09 14.20
C THR A 548 -9.05 -12.09 14.92
N GLU A 549 -9.58 -13.26 15.30
CA GLU A 549 -8.80 -14.28 16.02
C GLU A 549 -7.67 -14.87 15.18
N TRP A 550 -7.91 -15.08 13.87
CA TRP A 550 -6.88 -15.53 12.95
C TRP A 550 -5.77 -14.48 12.80
N ARG A 551 -6.16 -13.22 12.63
CA ARG A 551 -5.22 -12.11 12.42
C ARG A 551 -4.42 -11.78 13.66
N LYS A 552 -5.07 -11.65 14.83
CA LYS A 552 -4.44 -11.19 16.08
C LYS A 552 -3.86 -12.29 16.97
N CYS A 553 -3.87 -13.56 16.53
CA CYS A 553 -3.31 -14.67 17.33
C CYS A 553 -1.78 -14.57 17.50
N THR A 554 -1.10 -13.77 16.67
CA THR A 554 0.36 -13.52 16.72
C THR A 554 0.76 -12.38 17.65
N TYR A 555 -0.21 -11.69 18.26
CA TYR A 555 0.03 -10.56 19.16
C TYR A 555 0.98 -10.92 20.29
N ARG A 556 2.03 -10.14 20.47
CA ARG A 556 3.16 -10.28 21.42
C ARG A 556 4.12 -11.44 21.12
N GLU A 557 3.91 -12.18 20.03
CA GLU A 557 4.68 -13.38 19.69
C GLU A 557 4.95 -13.47 18.17
N LEU A 558 5.33 -12.32 17.53
CA LEU A 558 5.59 -12.29 16.10
C LEU A 558 6.63 -13.33 15.68
N GLY A 559 6.42 -13.96 14.52
CA GLY A 559 7.31 -14.95 13.91
C GLY A 559 7.12 -16.38 14.45
N LEU A 560 6.48 -16.58 15.60
CA LEU A 560 6.35 -17.91 16.17
C LEU A 560 5.31 -18.77 15.44
N ARG A 561 4.12 -18.21 15.24
CA ARG A 561 3.03 -18.92 14.54
C ARG A 561 3.22 -18.89 13.04
N GLU A 562 3.71 -17.77 12.52
CA GLU A 562 3.97 -17.56 11.10
C GLU A 562 5.02 -18.56 10.59
N SER A 563 6.17 -18.71 11.26
CA SER A 563 7.19 -19.69 10.88
C SER A 563 6.71 -21.13 11.08
N SER A 564 5.96 -21.40 12.16
CA SER A 564 5.38 -22.72 12.41
C SER A 564 4.44 -23.17 11.27
N ASP A 565 3.63 -22.24 10.74
CA ASP A 565 2.71 -22.53 9.64
C ASP A 565 3.46 -22.73 8.31
N GLN A 566 4.52 -21.98 8.03
CA GLN A 566 5.35 -22.18 6.83
C GLN A 566 6.10 -23.51 6.88
N ILE A 567 6.67 -23.89 8.03
CA ILE A 567 7.32 -25.18 8.23
C ILE A 567 6.34 -26.32 8.00
N ALA A 568 5.16 -26.26 8.65
CA ALA A 568 4.14 -27.30 8.53
C ALA A 568 3.58 -27.40 7.10
N ALA A 569 3.43 -26.27 6.39
CA ALA A 569 3.05 -26.28 4.98
C ALA A 569 4.12 -26.94 4.11
N ALA A 570 5.40 -26.64 4.32
CA ALA A 570 6.52 -27.26 3.59
C ALA A 570 6.56 -28.78 3.80
N GLU A 571 6.27 -29.26 5.02
CA GLU A 571 6.19 -30.70 5.34
C GLU A 571 4.96 -31.41 4.74
N ALA A 572 3.86 -30.65 4.54
CA ALA A 572 2.62 -31.19 3.99
C ALA A 572 2.59 -31.18 2.45
N LEU A 573 3.24 -30.23 1.80
CA LEU A 573 3.25 -30.10 0.35
C LEU A 573 3.65 -31.36 -0.42
N PRO A 574 4.77 -32.09 -0.10
CA PRO A 574 5.14 -33.31 -0.81
C PRO A 574 4.18 -34.47 -0.58
N LYS A 575 3.40 -34.44 0.49
CA LYS A 575 2.39 -35.46 0.80
C LYS A 575 1.12 -35.23 -0.02
N GLN A 576 0.77 -33.99 -0.26
CA GLN A 576 -0.40 -33.60 -1.07
C GLN A 576 -0.10 -33.61 -2.57
N PHE A 577 1.12 -33.23 -2.95
CA PHE A 577 1.55 -33.10 -4.35
C PHE A 577 2.82 -33.94 -4.59
N ASN A 578 2.65 -35.11 -5.16
CA ASN A 578 3.71 -36.12 -5.35
C ASN A 578 4.86 -35.66 -6.25
N TYR A 579 4.64 -34.62 -7.06
CA TYR A 579 5.67 -34.01 -7.90
C TYR A 579 6.55 -32.98 -7.17
N ILE A 580 6.25 -32.61 -5.92
CA ILE A 580 7.14 -31.78 -5.10
C ILE A 580 8.21 -32.67 -4.46
N ASP A 581 9.48 -32.29 -4.63
CA ASP A 581 10.59 -32.94 -3.98
C ASP A 581 10.82 -32.35 -2.58
N GLY A 582 10.37 -33.08 -1.56
CA GLY A 582 10.48 -32.64 -0.17
C GLY A 582 11.91 -32.45 0.36
N SER A 583 12.93 -32.97 -0.36
CA SER A 583 14.35 -32.74 -0.01
C SER A 583 14.93 -31.46 -0.64
N ARG A 584 14.20 -30.81 -1.56
CA ARG A 584 14.63 -29.65 -2.33
C ARG A 584 13.61 -28.51 -2.25
N ILE A 585 13.24 -28.11 -1.01
CA ILE A 585 12.35 -26.97 -0.76
C ILE A 585 13.20 -25.81 -0.22
N ALA A 586 13.06 -24.62 -0.82
CA ALA A 586 13.59 -23.38 -0.30
C ALA A 586 12.43 -22.44 0.13
N ILE A 587 12.76 -21.48 1.00
CA ILE A 587 11.86 -20.41 1.42
C ILE A 587 12.46 -19.05 1.07
N PHE A 588 11.63 -18.15 0.54
CA PHE A 588 11.99 -16.78 0.19
C PHE A 588 11.04 -15.79 0.85
N GLY A 589 11.58 -14.68 1.35
CA GLY A 589 10.78 -13.56 1.78
C GLY A 589 11.56 -12.26 1.86
N TRP A 590 10.80 -11.15 1.82
CA TRP A 590 11.29 -9.78 1.90
C TRP A 590 10.73 -9.09 3.13
N SER A 591 11.52 -8.25 3.83
CA SER A 591 11.08 -7.50 5.01
C SER A 591 10.61 -8.44 6.13
N PHE A 592 9.35 -8.37 6.56
CA PHE A 592 8.76 -9.37 7.47
C PHE A 592 8.90 -10.79 6.90
N GLY A 593 8.74 -10.97 5.60
CA GLY A 593 8.96 -12.27 4.94
C GLY A 593 10.42 -12.74 5.05
N GLY A 594 11.39 -11.83 4.98
CA GLY A 594 12.79 -12.12 5.26
C GLY A 594 13.01 -12.55 6.71
N TYR A 595 12.39 -11.86 7.65
CA TYR A 595 12.37 -12.24 9.06
C TYR A 595 11.76 -13.64 9.27
N ASN A 596 10.60 -13.89 8.68
CA ASN A 596 9.92 -15.19 8.81
C ASN A 596 10.69 -16.33 8.10
N THR A 597 11.44 -16.02 7.03
CA THR A 597 12.39 -16.95 6.41
C THR A 597 13.47 -17.37 7.42
N LEU A 598 14.10 -16.40 8.09
CA LEU A 598 15.11 -16.67 9.10
C LEU A 598 14.56 -17.44 10.30
N MET A 599 13.39 -17.04 10.82
CA MET A 599 12.69 -17.78 11.87
C MET A 599 12.40 -19.22 11.46
N SER A 600 11.99 -19.45 10.21
CA SER A 600 11.70 -20.79 9.68
C SER A 600 12.94 -21.67 9.57
N LEU A 601 14.08 -21.09 9.12
CA LEU A 601 15.36 -21.81 9.06
C LEU A 601 15.93 -22.13 10.44
N CYS A 602 15.72 -21.26 11.43
CA CYS A 602 16.21 -21.49 12.80
C CYS A 602 15.32 -22.46 13.60
N ARG A 603 14.03 -22.59 13.26
CA ARG A 603 13.05 -23.37 14.03
C ARG A 603 12.64 -24.69 13.39
N GLY A 604 12.98 -24.90 12.10
CA GLY A 604 12.67 -26.11 11.35
C GLY A 604 13.86 -26.62 10.58
N LYS A 605 13.73 -27.87 10.06
CA LYS A 605 14.78 -28.50 9.24
C LYS A 605 14.31 -28.89 7.85
N VAL A 606 13.09 -28.49 7.47
CA VAL A 606 12.45 -28.87 6.20
C VAL A 606 13.04 -28.12 5.00
N PHE A 607 13.52 -26.90 5.21
CA PHE A 607 14.06 -26.07 4.13
C PHE A 607 15.53 -26.37 3.87
N ARG A 608 15.86 -26.69 2.61
CA ARG A 608 17.25 -26.90 2.14
C ARG A 608 18.01 -25.58 2.02
N ALA A 609 17.29 -24.50 1.66
CA ALA A 609 17.85 -23.16 1.51
C ALA A 609 16.82 -22.08 1.86
N GLY A 610 17.30 -20.89 2.21
CA GLY A 610 16.47 -19.70 2.40
C GLY A 610 17.12 -18.46 1.85
N VAL A 611 16.26 -17.55 1.36
CA VAL A 611 16.65 -16.22 0.90
C VAL A 611 15.89 -15.17 1.70
N ALA A 612 16.61 -14.35 2.46
CA ALA A 612 16.06 -13.28 3.29
C ALA A 612 16.49 -11.92 2.73
N VAL A 613 15.55 -11.14 2.21
CA VAL A 613 15.80 -9.80 1.68
C VAL A 613 15.36 -8.76 2.69
N ALA A 614 16.23 -7.83 3.05
CA ALA A 614 16.00 -6.73 4.00
C ALA A 614 15.26 -7.20 5.27
N PRO A 615 15.74 -8.26 5.96
CA PRO A 615 15.04 -8.88 7.07
C PRO A 615 15.13 -8.07 8.34
N VAL A 616 14.04 -8.02 9.12
CA VAL A 616 14.13 -7.79 10.56
C VAL A 616 14.81 -9.01 11.19
N THR A 617 15.66 -8.81 12.20
CA THR A 617 16.33 -9.90 12.93
C THR A 617 16.08 -9.85 14.42
N ASP A 618 15.76 -8.67 14.92
CA ASP A 618 15.28 -8.43 16.29
C ASP A 618 14.36 -7.23 16.28
N TRP A 619 13.17 -7.38 16.83
CA TRP A 619 12.14 -6.33 16.85
C TRP A 619 12.56 -5.12 17.69
N ARG A 620 13.59 -5.23 18.53
CA ARG A 620 14.21 -4.09 19.24
C ARG A 620 14.91 -3.09 18.32
N PHE A 621 15.19 -3.49 17.07
CA PHE A 621 15.81 -2.61 16.06
C PHE A 621 14.82 -1.89 15.18
N TYR A 622 13.53 -2.23 15.29
CA TYR A 622 12.49 -1.63 14.49
C TYR A 622 11.78 -0.49 15.23
N ASP A 623 10.91 0.25 14.51
CA ASP A 623 10.27 1.46 15.02
C ASP A 623 9.24 1.18 16.13
N THR A 624 8.88 2.28 16.84
CA THR A 624 7.92 2.25 17.95
C THR A 624 6.52 1.89 17.51
N VAL A 625 5.97 2.56 16.47
CA VAL A 625 4.53 2.50 16.16
C VAL A 625 4.14 1.12 15.66
N TYR A 626 4.87 0.56 14.69
CA TYR A 626 4.62 -0.80 14.19
C TYR A 626 4.88 -1.85 15.29
N THR A 627 6.07 -1.81 15.86
CA THR A 627 6.49 -2.88 16.76
C THR A 627 5.66 -2.91 18.03
N GLU A 628 5.38 -1.76 18.63
CA GLU A 628 4.62 -1.69 19.89
C GLU A 628 3.13 -2.02 19.68
N ARG A 629 2.58 -1.79 18.48
CA ARG A 629 1.24 -2.25 18.11
C ARG A 629 1.12 -3.76 18.23
N PHE A 630 2.09 -4.50 17.73
CA PHE A 630 2.03 -5.96 17.61
C PHE A 630 2.73 -6.69 18.77
N MET A 631 3.72 -6.07 19.40
CA MET A 631 4.56 -6.69 20.43
C MET A 631 4.43 -6.03 21.81
N ALA A 632 3.72 -4.89 21.95
CA ALA A 632 3.82 -3.99 23.08
C ALA A 632 5.26 -3.48 23.27
N THR A 633 5.57 -2.78 24.37
CA THR A 633 6.95 -2.32 24.63
C THR A 633 7.82 -3.46 25.17
N PRO A 634 9.16 -3.40 25.02
CA PRO A 634 10.07 -4.39 25.61
C PRO A 634 9.93 -4.52 27.12
N GLN A 635 9.62 -3.42 27.82
CA GLN A 635 9.40 -3.41 29.28
C GLN A 635 8.19 -4.25 29.70
N VAL A 636 7.15 -4.28 28.85
CA VAL A 636 5.90 -5.03 29.11
C VAL A 636 5.99 -6.47 28.63
N ASN A 637 6.73 -6.74 27.54
CA ASN A 637 6.75 -8.03 26.85
C ASN A 637 8.17 -8.54 26.55
N ASN A 638 9.11 -8.44 27.50
CA ASN A 638 10.49 -8.87 27.25
C ASN A 638 10.59 -10.33 26.78
N LYS A 639 9.79 -11.24 27.34
CA LYS A 639 9.77 -12.66 26.92
C LYS A 639 9.35 -12.84 25.47
N GLY A 640 8.37 -12.07 24.98
CA GLY A 640 7.96 -12.09 23.59
C GLY A 640 9.08 -11.62 22.66
N TYR A 641 9.77 -10.55 23.01
CA TYR A 641 10.92 -10.07 22.23
C TYR A 641 12.07 -11.08 22.18
N GLU A 642 12.38 -11.76 23.29
CA GLU A 642 13.38 -12.85 23.29
C GLU A 642 12.97 -14.01 22.38
N ALA A 643 11.72 -14.46 22.48
CA ALA A 643 11.19 -15.58 21.69
C ALA A 643 11.09 -15.25 20.18
N SER A 644 10.86 -13.98 19.85
CA SER A 644 10.73 -13.45 18.48
C SER A 644 12.07 -13.03 17.86
N SER A 645 13.20 -13.08 18.60
CA SER A 645 14.51 -12.67 18.12
C SER A 645 15.20 -13.79 17.34
N VAL A 646 15.45 -13.55 16.07
CA VAL A 646 16.30 -14.44 15.25
C VAL A 646 17.72 -14.54 15.85
N LEU A 647 18.23 -13.42 16.38
CA LEU A 647 19.59 -13.38 16.94
C LEU A 647 19.77 -14.35 18.11
N SER A 648 18.72 -14.52 18.94
CA SER A 648 18.73 -15.42 20.09
C SER A 648 18.82 -16.91 19.67
N ILE A 649 18.37 -17.25 18.47
CA ILE A 649 18.30 -18.63 17.93
C ILE A 649 19.11 -18.85 16.67
N ALA A 650 19.92 -17.89 16.26
CA ALA A 650 20.72 -17.95 15.02
C ALA A 650 21.63 -19.17 14.96
N HIS A 651 22.13 -19.65 16.11
CA HIS A 651 22.95 -20.87 16.24
C HIS A 651 22.23 -22.16 15.83
N ASN A 652 20.91 -22.13 15.68
CA ASN A 652 20.07 -23.25 15.21
C ASN A 652 19.80 -23.22 13.71
N LEU A 653 20.30 -22.21 12.98
CA LEU A 653 20.04 -22.07 11.56
C LEU A 653 20.41 -23.32 10.78
N HIS A 654 19.45 -23.86 10.04
CA HIS A 654 19.60 -25.03 9.19
C HIS A 654 19.37 -24.70 7.73
N GLY A 655 20.13 -25.33 6.83
CA GLY A 655 20.09 -25.07 5.40
C GLY A 655 21.01 -23.91 4.97
N ASP A 656 21.11 -23.71 3.66
CA ASP A 656 21.93 -22.65 3.08
C ASP A 656 21.20 -21.30 3.14
N LEU A 657 21.88 -20.23 3.49
CA LEU A 657 21.30 -18.89 3.62
C LEU A 657 21.93 -17.88 2.66
N LEU A 658 21.10 -17.13 1.95
CA LEU A 658 21.46 -15.88 1.27
C LEU A 658 20.70 -14.71 1.92
N VAL A 659 21.45 -13.73 2.44
CA VAL A 659 20.88 -12.47 2.96
C VAL A 659 21.19 -11.34 2.00
N ILE A 660 20.18 -10.50 1.68
CA ILE A 660 20.32 -9.35 0.78
C ILE A 660 19.81 -8.10 1.50
N HIS A 661 20.52 -6.96 1.37
CA HIS A 661 20.08 -5.71 2.00
C HIS A 661 20.52 -4.47 1.20
N GLY A 662 19.69 -3.42 1.19
CA GLY A 662 20.06 -2.08 0.73
C GLY A 662 20.86 -1.33 1.79
N THR A 663 21.95 -0.62 1.40
CA THR A 663 22.78 0.08 2.40
C THR A 663 22.14 1.36 2.94
N ALA A 664 21.18 1.92 2.22
CA ALA A 664 20.41 3.11 2.59
C ALA A 664 18.95 2.77 2.95
N ASP A 665 18.72 1.56 3.48
CA ASP A 665 17.40 1.14 3.96
C ASP A 665 17.02 1.94 5.22
N ASP A 666 16.10 2.88 5.05
CA ASP A 666 15.62 3.78 6.10
C ASP A 666 14.48 3.17 6.93
N ASN A 667 13.97 2.01 6.52
CA ASN A 667 12.87 1.29 7.17
C ASN A 667 13.43 0.14 8.04
N VAL A 668 13.92 -0.92 7.43
CA VAL A 668 14.61 -2.01 8.12
C VAL A 668 16.11 -1.77 8.00
N HIS A 669 16.69 -1.12 8.98
CA HIS A 669 18.11 -0.74 8.94
C HIS A 669 19.04 -1.93 8.65
N LEU A 670 20.08 -1.71 7.83
CA LEU A 670 21.14 -2.68 7.56
C LEU A 670 21.74 -3.28 8.84
N GLN A 671 21.65 -2.58 9.98
CA GLN A 671 22.02 -3.08 11.30
C GLN A 671 21.44 -4.47 11.60
N ASN A 672 20.22 -4.77 11.17
CA ASN A 672 19.60 -6.08 11.35
C ASN A 672 20.43 -7.20 10.72
N THR A 673 20.82 -7.04 9.46
CA THR A 673 21.67 -8.00 8.75
C THR A 673 23.08 -8.10 9.35
N MET A 674 23.68 -6.96 9.72
CA MET A 674 25.03 -6.97 10.31
C MET A 674 25.07 -7.66 11.67
N ARG A 675 24.02 -7.49 12.49
CA ARG A 675 23.91 -8.20 13.77
C ARG A 675 23.68 -9.70 13.57
N LEU A 676 22.86 -10.10 12.59
CA LEU A 676 22.69 -11.51 12.21
C LEU A 676 24.03 -12.12 11.77
N ALA A 677 24.78 -11.44 10.89
CA ALA A 677 26.10 -11.91 10.45
C ALA A 677 27.04 -12.16 11.62
N THR A 678 27.03 -11.26 12.62
CA THR A 678 27.83 -11.44 13.86
C THR A 678 27.47 -12.73 14.60
N GLU A 679 26.18 -13.02 14.78
CA GLU A 679 25.73 -14.22 15.50
C GLU A 679 26.01 -15.51 14.70
N LEU A 680 25.86 -15.50 13.38
CA LEU A 680 26.20 -16.64 12.52
C LEU A 680 27.70 -16.96 12.54
N VAL A 681 28.56 -15.92 12.49
CA VAL A 681 30.02 -16.09 12.61
C VAL A 681 30.39 -16.68 13.98
N LYS A 682 29.79 -16.20 15.07
CA LYS A 682 30.00 -16.78 16.42
C LYS A 682 29.60 -18.26 16.50
N ALA A 683 28.58 -18.65 15.74
CA ALA A 683 28.08 -20.03 15.70
C ALA A 683 28.81 -20.91 14.68
N ASP A 684 29.81 -20.38 13.95
CA ASP A 684 30.53 -21.05 12.84
C ASP A 684 29.58 -21.57 11.74
N ILE A 685 28.52 -20.76 11.43
CA ILE A 685 27.55 -21.08 10.39
C ILE A 685 27.86 -20.27 9.14
N PRO A 686 28.18 -20.93 7.99
CA PRO A 686 28.42 -20.24 6.74
C PRO A 686 27.12 -19.66 6.16
N PHE A 687 27.23 -18.49 5.53
CA PHE A 687 26.14 -17.82 4.82
C PHE A 687 26.67 -16.98 3.66
N GLU A 688 25.81 -16.67 2.71
CA GLU A 688 26.09 -15.72 1.63
C GLU A 688 25.37 -14.39 1.92
N MET A 689 26.02 -13.26 1.59
CA MET A 689 25.47 -11.94 1.75
C MET A 689 25.67 -11.09 0.49
N ALA A 690 24.67 -10.25 0.17
CA ALA A 690 24.78 -9.23 -0.86
C ALA A 690 24.23 -7.90 -0.37
N THR A 691 24.91 -6.80 -0.69
CA THR A 691 24.41 -5.44 -0.41
C THR A 691 24.18 -4.69 -1.72
N TYR A 692 23.21 -3.78 -1.69
CA TYR A 692 22.90 -2.86 -2.78
C TYR A 692 23.17 -1.44 -2.30
N THR A 693 24.23 -0.85 -2.85
CA THR A 693 24.76 0.45 -2.44
C THR A 693 23.70 1.54 -2.67
N ASP A 694 23.46 2.36 -1.65
CA ASP A 694 22.54 3.50 -1.63
C ASP A 694 21.10 3.16 -2.05
N LYS A 695 20.72 1.90 -1.86
CA LYS A 695 19.34 1.48 -2.09
C LYS A 695 18.57 1.39 -0.79
N ASP A 696 17.33 1.86 -0.88
CA ASP A 696 16.32 1.82 0.18
C ASP A 696 15.75 0.41 0.40
N HIS A 697 14.72 0.32 1.22
CA HIS A 697 14.04 -0.94 1.54
C HIS A 697 13.48 -1.68 0.30
N SER A 698 13.18 -0.97 -0.77
CA SER A 698 12.63 -1.55 -2.00
C SER A 698 13.69 -2.05 -2.98
N ILE A 699 14.95 -1.64 -2.83
CA ILE A 699 16.06 -1.96 -3.74
C ILE A 699 15.66 -1.75 -5.20
N TYR A 700 15.09 -0.58 -5.50
CA TYR A 700 14.51 -0.27 -6.80
C TYR A 700 15.42 0.64 -7.64
N GLY A 701 15.10 0.76 -8.94
CA GLY A 701 15.74 1.65 -9.92
C GLY A 701 16.90 1.01 -10.69
N GLY A 702 17.09 1.43 -11.94
CA GLY A 702 18.06 0.84 -12.86
C GLY A 702 17.91 -0.67 -12.98
N ASN A 703 19.02 -1.38 -13.02
CA ASN A 703 19.06 -2.84 -13.13
C ASN A 703 19.00 -3.57 -11.78
N ASN A 704 18.78 -2.88 -10.65
CA ASN A 704 18.90 -3.48 -9.33
C ASN A 704 17.99 -4.69 -9.13
N ARG A 705 16.70 -4.59 -9.50
CA ARG A 705 15.74 -5.69 -9.37
C ARG A 705 16.10 -6.89 -10.25
N GLN A 706 16.52 -6.67 -11.49
CA GLN A 706 16.95 -7.73 -12.38
C GLN A 706 18.18 -8.43 -11.81
N HIS A 707 19.20 -7.68 -11.38
CA HIS A 707 20.42 -8.23 -10.79
C HIS A 707 20.11 -9.01 -9.49
N LEU A 708 19.24 -8.46 -8.62
CA LEU A 708 18.84 -9.09 -7.36
C LEU A 708 18.17 -10.45 -7.62
N TYR A 709 17.19 -10.52 -8.50
CA TYR A 709 16.49 -11.77 -8.80
C TYR A 709 17.38 -12.76 -9.57
N SER A 710 18.25 -12.31 -10.46
CA SER A 710 19.27 -13.18 -11.09
C SER A 710 20.14 -13.85 -10.04
N ARG A 711 20.65 -13.08 -9.06
CA ARG A 711 21.47 -13.61 -7.96
C ARG A 711 20.72 -14.62 -7.09
N ILE A 712 19.43 -14.37 -6.83
CA ILE A 712 18.56 -15.30 -6.10
C ILE A 712 18.43 -16.63 -6.88
N ILE A 713 18.13 -16.55 -8.17
CA ILE A 713 17.98 -17.75 -9.02
C ILE A 713 19.29 -18.55 -9.07
N GLU A 714 20.43 -17.89 -9.26
CA GLU A 714 21.73 -18.54 -9.24
C GLU A 714 22.05 -19.25 -7.90
N PHE A 715 21.72 -18.61 -6.79
CA PHE A 715 21.87 -19.22 -5.47
C PHE A 715 21.00 -20.46 -5.33
N LEU A 716 19.71 -20.35 -5.69
CA LEU A 716 18.76 -21.46 -5.62
C LEU A 716 19.18 -22.62 -6.53
N ASP A 717 19.65 -22.33 -7.75
CA ASP A 717 20.14 -23.34 -8.69
C ASP A 717 21.32 -24.13 -8.13
N ARG A 718 22.30 -23.48 -7.50
CA ARG A 718 23.45 -24.13 -6.85
C ARG A 718 23.06 -24.99 -5.63
N LYS A 719 21.92 -24.66 -4.96
CA LYS A 719 21.54 -25.31 -3.69
C LYS A 719 20.47 -26.37 -3.85
N LEU A 720 19.63 -26.27 -4.91
CA LEU A 720 18.47 -27.15 -5.10
C LEU A 720 18.54 -28.02 -6.37
N LYS A 721 19.37 -27.69 -7.36
CA LYS A 721 19.57 -28.49 -8.57
C LYS A 721 20.83 -29.32 -8.48
#